data_d569880fbcb31986856a0538b42b2dd3
#
_entry.id   d569880fbcb31986856a0538b42b2dd3
#
_cell.length_a   1.000
_cell.length_b   1.000
_cell.length_c   1.000
_cell.angle_alpha   90.00
_cell.angle_beta   90.00
_cell.angle_gamma   90.00
#
_symmetry.space_group_name_H-M   'P 1'
#
loop_
_entity.id
_entity.type
_entity.pdbx_description
1 polymer ?
#
loop_
_entity_poly.entity_id
_entity_poly.type
_entity_poly.pdbx_seq_one_letter_code
_entity_poly.pdbx_strand_id
1 'polypeptide(L)'
;MDIKRFSHCTHLLFAVIFLLVTTTSVAERPRIGLVLGGGGARGAAHIGVLKELERHRIPIDAIAGTSMGAVVGGLYASGKSPAELEAIVASLDWVDALSDEPPRRDLSFRRKQDDAKYPINLELGLRDGELLLPMGVVQGQKLDLILRDLTIDVSHVSDFDDLPVPFRAIATDIEKGEAHIMDQGDLAQAIRASMSVPGIFAPTNLDGRLLVDGGVMANLPIDVMREMNVDIIIAVDVEFPLYSAEELDSAFAISEQMLTVLMRRETLRQIELLEEQDILIRPELGIFASSDFAMIMETVEPGERAARAVSIQLHEIALGEQQYAEHIAQRATVQPVVGTLAFVRVEHDGQPASAALESRLDVKVGDPIDTDSLAEDAERLYGLNLYEQVSYRLVEEDGATGVEFQARSKGWGPDVLQFAVSLENDFEGSTAFNVGTRLTKSEFNSLGAEWRTDVRLGTDPVLFSEFYQPLNAALSLFVAPRIDLRQSNLNAFVADDAIARLRISEAELALDLGTEISSFGELRVGAYRGSGRARVQVGDPGIPDFEFDSGGLLARLRFDTRDDAQFPRSGLRADLTWNESLPGLGADERFGTVAAEFDGTWSRGKNSWQVGLGYATTVDSKNSIQDYFSLGGFLRLSGLDRGEFSGPHAALAKLIYYRRVGESAGGLLDVPIYVGVSAEAGNVWQSRSDISFASAHINGSIFAGFDTLIGPVYLAAGFGEGGRANYYLFFGSPPR
;
A
#
# COMPACT_ATOMS: atom_id res chain seq x y z
N MET A 1 -21.41 100.24 14.75
CA MET A 1 -22.03 99.65 13.53
C MET A 1 -21.52 98.18 13.42
N ASP A 2 -22.47 97.25 13.53
CA ASP A 2 -22.39 95.88 14.03
C ASP A 2 -21.51 94.91 13.26
N ILE A 3 -20.55 94.35 13.95
CA ILE A 3 -19.73 93.15 13.54
C ILE A 3 -20.35 91.80 14.03
N LYS A 4 -21.58 91.81 14.54
CA LYS A 4 -22.21 90.65 15.09
C LYS A 4 -23.15 89.79 14.22
N ARG A 5 -23.32 90.19 12.92
CA ARG A 5 -24.27 89.49 12.03
C ARG A 5 -23.63 88.57 10.99
N PHE A 6 -22.29 88.50 10.88
CA PHE A 6 -21.62 87.56 9.92
C PHE A 6 -21.21 86.19 10.50
N SER A 7 -21.25 86.07 11.81
CA SER A 7 -20.83 84.80 12.44
C SER A 7 -21.87 83.65 12.44
N HIS A 8 -23.16 83.97 12.25
CA HIS A 8 -24.21 82.99 12.28
C HIS A 8 -24.50 82.27 10.94
N CYS A 9 -24.20 82.87 9.80
CA CYS A 9 -24.35 82.24 8.49
C CYS A 9 -23.26 81.20 8.19
N THR A 10 -22.02 81.40 8.66
CA THR A 10 -20.89 80.48 8.45
C THR A 10 -21.02 79.21 9.27
N HIS A 11 -21.61 79.27 10.45
CA HIS A 11 -21.83 78.08 11.28
C HIS A 11 -23.02 77.23 10.80
N LEU A 12 -24.02 77.82 10.17
CA LEU A 12 -25.12 77.05 9.58
C LEU A 12 -24.70 76.33 8.29
N LEU A 13 -23.78 76.93 7.46
CA LEU A 13 -23.26 76.33 6.25
C LEU A 13 -22.33 75.13 6.58
N PHE A 14 -21.52 75.16 7.70
CA PHE A 14 -20.70 74.10 8.13
C PHE A 14 -21.50 72.98 8.77
N ALA A 15 -22.60 73.29 9.48
CA ALA A 15 -23.50 72.29 10.06
C ALA A 15 -24.31 71.53 8.99
N VAL A 16 -24.68 72.16 7.87
CA VAL A 16 -25.39 71.51 6.77
C VAL A 16 -24.44 70.71 5.89
N ILE A 17 -23.16 71.05 5.74
CA ILE A 17 -22.15 70.24 5.03
C ILE A 17 -21.74 69.05 5.87
N PHE A 18 -21.76 69.14 7.22
CA PHE A 18 -21.48 68.01 8.10
C PHE A 18 -22.65 67.00 8.25
N LEU A 19 -23.89 67.40 7.92
CA LEU A 19 -25.06 66.51 7.88
C LEU A 19 -25.31 65.85 6.53
N LEU A 20 -24.51 66.14 5.49
CA LEU A 20 -24.57 65.52 4.16
C LEU A 20 -23.45 64.55 3.86
N VAL A 21 -22.54 64.28 4.80
CA VAL A 21 -21.75 63.06 4.81
C VAL A 21 -22.63 61.99 5.47
N THR A 22 -23.71 61.64 4.79
CA THR A 22 -24.31 60.30 4.98
C THR A 22 -23.23 59.33 4.63
N THR A 23 -22.61 58.74 5.60
CA THR A 23 -21.96 57.45 5.43
C THR A 23 -23.03 56.56 4.81
N THR A 24 -22.94 56.38 3.49
CA THR A 24 -23.56 55.23 2.87
C THR A 24 -22.90 54.05 3.56
N SER A 25 -23.51 53.57 4.62
CA SER A 25 -23.28 52.22 5.07
C SER A 25 -23.58 51.38 3.84
N VAL A 26 -22.56 50.98 3.10
CA VAL A 26 -22.70 49.90 2.12
C VAL A 26 -23.19 48.75 2.99
N ALA A 27 -24.46 48.40 2.83
CA ALA A 27 -24.99 47.22 3.51
C ALA A 27 -24.03 46.08 3.15
N GLU A 28 -23.35 45.57 4.11
CA GLU A 28 -22.50 44.41 3.90
C GLU A 28 -23.39 43.32 3.30
N ARG A 29 -22.93 42.72 2.21
CA ARG A 29 -23.64 41.58 1.60
C ARG A 29 -23.73 40.42 2.61
N PRO A 30 -24.75 39.59 2.54
CA PRO A 30 -24.82 38.39 3.36
C PRO A 30 -23.56 37.52 3.13
N ARG A 31 -22.99 37.02 4.21
CA ARG A 31 -21.91 36.02 4.19
C ARG A 31 -22.49 34.65 3.92
N ILE A 32 -21.93 33.92 2.94
CA ILE A 32 -22.42 32.63 2.49
C ILE A 32 -21.48 31.52 2.96
N GLY A 33 -22.00 30.58 3.75
CA GLY A 33 -21.31 29.37 4.17
C GLY A 33 -21.70 28.19 3.29
N LEU A 34 -20.71 27.34 2.95
CA LEU A 34 -20.92 26.10 2.23
C LEU A 34 -20.66 24.91 3.15
N VAL A 35 -21.65 24.03 3.29
CA VAL A 35 -21.53 22.79 4.07
C VAL A 35 -21.53 21.61 3.10
N LEU A 36 -20.50 20.77 3.19
CA LEU A 36 -20.31 19.61 2.33
C LEU A 36 -20.32 18.32 3.17
N GLY A 37 -21.36 17.51 2.96
CA GLY A 37 -21.53 16.25 3.69
C GLY A 37 -20.56 15.16 3.29
N GLY A 38 -20.34 14.19 4.18
CA GLY A 38 -19.59 12.98 3.90
C GLY A 38 -20.38 12.03 2.98
N GLY A 39 -19.65 11.22 2.18
CA GLY A 39 -20.32 10.33 1.24
C GLY A 39 -19.42 9.34 0.49
N GLY A 40 -18.14 9.22 0.81
CA GLY A 40 -17.19 8.40 0.04
C GLY A 40 -17.20 8.81 -1.43
N ALA A 41 -17.25 7.85 -2.36
CA ALA A 41 -17.27 8.11 -3.81
C ALA A 41 -18.44 9.03 -4.24
N ARG A 42 -19.58 9.01 -3.55
CA ARG A 42 -20.73 9.89 -3.82
C ARG A 42 -20.39 11.37 -3.65
N GLY A 43 -19.39 11.67 -2.81
CA GLY A 43 -18.98 13.05 -2.51
C GLY A 43 -18.34 13.80 -3.68
N ALA A 44 -17.92 13.14 -4.76
CA ALA A 44 -17.49 13.87 -5.96
C ALA A 44 -18.64 14.69 -6.62
N ALA A 45 -19.89 14.44 -6.25
CA ALA A 45 -21.02 15.31 -6.61
C ALA A 45 -20.84 16.76 -6.11
N HIS A 46 -20.09 16.97 -5.01
CA HIS A 46 -19.74 18.32 -4.53
C HIS A 46 -19.00 19.15 -5.57
N ILE A 47 -18.16 18.50 -6.40
CA ILE A 47 -17.44 19.18 -7.51
C ILE A 47 -18.45 19.74 -8.51
N GLY A 48 -19.47 18.94 -8.86
CA GLY A 48 -20.54 19.39 -9.75
C GLY A 48 -21.33 20.57 -9.17
N VAL A 49 -21.59 20.55 -7.85
CA VAL A 49 -22.24 21.67 -7.16
C VAL A 49 -21.34 22.91 -7.21
N LEU A 50 -20.04 22.79 -6.88
CA LEU A 50 -19.10 23.92 -6.93
C LEU A 50 -19.01 24.56 -8.31
N LYS A 51 -19.00 23.77 -9.40
CA LYS A 51 -19.02 24.27 -10.78
C LYS A 51 -20.24 25.16 -11.05
N GLU A 52 -21.41 24.78 -10.55
CA GLU A 52 -22.64 25.58 -10.71
C GLU A 52 -22.64 26.81 -9.79
N LEU A 53 -22.15 26.71 -8.56
CA LEU A 53 -22.01 27.86 -7.66
C LEU A 53 -21.09 28.93 -8.27
N GLU A 54 -19.96 28.54 -8.84
CA GLU A 54 -19.08 29.51 -9.55
C GLU A 54 -19.76 30.09 -10.80
N ARG A 55 -20.47 29.26 -11.59
CA ARG A 55 -21.22 29.72 -12.79
C ARG A 55 -22.28 30.73 -12.42
N HIS A 56 -22.93 30.55 -11.28
CA HIS A 56 -23.92 31.49 -10.74
C HIS A 56 -23.29 32.66 -9.97
N ARG A 57 -21.96 32.74 -9.85
CA ARG A 57 -21.21 33.79 -9.12
C ARG A 57 -21.62 33.88 -7.64
N ILE A 58 -21.73 32.74 -6.98
CA ILE A 58 -22.01 32.65 -5.54
C ILE A 58 -20.71 32.90 -4.75
N PRO A 59 -20.67 33.94 -3.89
CA PRO A 59 -19.49 34.21 -3.09
C PRO A 59 -19.46 33.26 -1.86
N ILE A 60 -18.56 32.29 -1.85
CA ILE A 60 -18.38 31.38 -0.72
C ILE A 60 -17.39 32.03 0.27
N ASP A 61 -17.84 32.32 1.49
CA ASP A 61 -17.09 33.01 2.54
C ASP A 61 -16.53 32.07 3.61
N ALA A 62 -17.06 30.86 3.72
CA ALA A 62 -16.60 29.84 4.67
C ALA A 62 -17.04 28.44 4.17
N ILE A 63 -16.27 27.41 4.53
CA ILE A 63 -16.58 26.03 4.19
C ILE A 63 -16.45 25.15 5.44
N ALA A 64 -17.41 24.25 5.65
CA ALA A 64 -17.31 23.15 6.60
C ALA A 64 -17.55 21.83 5.86
N GLY A 65 -16.68 20.85 6.06
CA GLY A 65 -16.75 19.60 5.36
C GLY A 65 -16.46 18.38 6.22
N THR A 66 -17.13 17.26 5.89
CA THR A 66 -16.93 15.97 6.54
C THR A 66 -16.55 14.93 5.51
N SER A 67 -15.55 14.08 5.80
CA SER A 67 -15.11 12.95 4.95
C SER A 67 -14.78 13.45 3.52
N MET A 68 -15.37 12.91 2.47
CA MET A 68 -15.17 13.41 1.10
C MET A 68 -15.56 14.89 0.94
N GLY A 69 -16.52 15.37 1.75
CA GLY A 69 -16.82 16.81 1.80
C GLY A 69 -15.68 17.63 2.38
N ALA A 70 -14.88 17.07 3.30
CA ALA A 70 -13.65 17.71 3.79
C ALA A 70 -12.54 17.69 2.72
N VAL A 71 -12.43 16.62 1.91
CA VAL A 71 -11.49 16.58 0.77
C VAL A 71 -11.82 17.67 -0.23
N VAL A 72 -13.02 17.65 -0.78
CA VAL A 72 -13.43 18.60 -1.82
C VAL A 72 -13.43 20.03 -1.27
N GLY A 73 -13.97 20.22 -0.05
CA GLY A 73 -14.05 21.53 0.62
C GLY A 73 -12.69 22.08 1.00
N GLY A 74 -11.81 21.27 1.57
CA GLY A 74 -10.46 21.67 1.98
C GLY A 74 -9.55 21.99 0.79
N LEU A 75 -9.62 21.20 -0.28
CA LEU A 75 -8.88 21.48 -1.52
C LEU A 75 -9.43 22.74 -2.23
N TYR A 76 -10.73 22.97 -2.23
CA TYR A 76 -11.30 24.22 -2.75
C TYR A 76 -10.91 25.42 -1.85
N ALA A 77 -10.93 25.23 -0.53
CA ALA A 77 -10.50 26.23 0.44
C ALA A 77 -9.02 26.59 0.31
N SER A 78 -8.17 25.64 -0.10
CA SER A 78 -6.76 25.87 -0.40
C SER A 78 -6.50 26.60 -1.72
N GLY A 79 -7.56 26.93 -2.49
CA GLY A 79 -7.48 27.73 -3.71
C GLY A 79 -7.61 26.96 -5.03
N LYS A 80 -7.82 25.64 -4.98
CA LYS A 80 -8.03 24.85 -6.21
C LYS A 80 -9.43 25.12 -6.78
N SER A 81 -9.51 25.29 -8.09
CA SER A 81 -10.78 25.47 -8.81
C SER A 81 -11.55 24.15 -8.94
N PRO A 82 -12.88 24.19 -9.17
CA PRO A 82 -13.65 22.97 -9.42
C PRO A 82 -13.18 22.16 -10.63
N ALA A 83 -12.59 22.81 -11.64
CA ALA A 83 -12.02 22.14 -12.81
C ALA A 83 -10.74 21.36 -12.46
N GLU A 84 -9.88 21.93 -11.60
CA GLU A 84 -8.70 21.23 -11.07
C GLU A 84 -9.11 20.07 -10.17
N LEU A 85 -10.10 20.24 -9.29
CA LEU A 85 -10.63 19.17 -8.46
C LEU A 85 -11.18 18.01 -9.30
N GLU A 86 -11.92 18.30 -10.36
CA GLU A 86 -12.42 17.29 -11.31
C GLU A 86 -11.28 16.53 -11.98
N ALA A 87 -10.24 17.24 -12.43
CA ALA A 87 -9.07 16.65 -13.05
C ALA A 87 -8.27 15.77 -12.06
N ILE A 88 -8.10 16.21 -10.81
CA ILE A 88 -7.46 15.44 -9.74
C ILE A 88 -8.21 14.13 -9.50
N VAL A 89 -9.52 14.21 -9.23
CA VAL A 89 -10.36 13.04 -8.93
C VAL A 89 -10.38 12.05 -10.10
N ALA A 90 -10.38 12.56 -11.35
CA ALA A 90 -10.34 11.74 -12.56
C ALA A 90 -8.99 11.06 -12.81
N SER A 91 -7.88 11.65 -12.34
CA SER A 91 -6.53 11.14 -12.57
C SER A 91 -6.09 10.12 -11.52
N LEU A 92 -6.70 10.12 -10.34
CA LEU A 92 -6.33 9.22 -9.24
C LEU A 92 -6.70 7.76 -9.56
N ASP A 93 -5.74 6.86 -9.37
CA ASP A 93 -6.02 5.43 -9.22
C ASP A 93 -6.52 5.18 -7.79
N TRP A 94 -7.85 5.19 -7.62
CA TRP A 94 -8.47 5.06 -6.31
C TRP A 94 -8.22 3.72 -5.63
N VAL A 95 -8.00 2.65 -6.40
CA VAL A 95 -7.66 1.33 -5.83
C VAL A 95 -6.28 1.40 -5.19
N ASP A 96 -5.33 2.01 -5.89
CA ASP A 96 -3.97 2.21 -5.36
C ASP A 96 -3.95 3.23 -4.21
N ALA A 97 -4.64 4.37 -4.34
CA ALA A 97 -4.71 5.41 -3.32
C ALA A 97 -5.31 4.94 -1.98
N LEU A 98 -6.23 3.96 -2.04
CA LEU A 98 -6.86 3.33 -0.87
C LEU A 98 -6.14 2.05 -0.42
N SER A 99 -4.94 1.78 -0.93
CA SER A 99 -4.07 0.67 -0.57
C SER A 99 -2.90 1.16 0.28
N ASP A 100 -2.43 0.32 1.22
CA ASP A 100 -1.21 0.60 1.99
C ASP A 100 0.02 -0.10 1.42
N GLU A 101 -0.12 -0.87 0.37
CA GLU A 101 1.00 -1.60 -0.20
C GLU A 101 1.95 -0.64 -0.91
N PRO A 102 3.17 -0.42 -0.38
CA PRO A 102 4.14 0.39 -1.09
C PRO A 102 4.49 -0.28 -2.42
N PRO A 103 4.83 0.48 -3.46
CA PRO A 103 5.34 -0.10 -4.68
C PRO A 103 6.48 -1.07 -4.37
N ARG A 104 6.42 -2.28 -4.92
CA ARG A 104 7.40 -3.33 -4.55
C ARG A 104 8.85 -2.91 -4.81
N ARG A 105 9.09 -1.95 -5.72
CA ARG A 105 10.42 -1.35 -5.95
C ARG A 105 10.99 -0.67 -4.70
N ASP A 106 10.12 -0.12 -3.84
CA ASP A 106 10.49 0.65 -2.65
C ASP A 106 10.65 -0.23 -1.40
N LEU A 107 10.16 -1.48 -1.44
CA LEU A 107 10.45 -2.48 -0.41
C LEU A 107 11.95 -2.75 -0.32
N SER A 108 12.49 -2.85 0.89
CA SER A 108 13.85 -3.36 1.10
C SER A 108 13.98 -4.78 0.54
N PHE A 109 15.18 -5.18 0.11
CA PHE A 109 15.37 -6.51 -0.48
C PHE A 109 14.96 -7.64 0.49
N ARG A 110 15.15 -7.45 1.78
CA ARG A 110 14.67 -8.37 2.82
C ARG A 110 13.15 -8.54 2.79
N ARG A 111 12.40 -7.45 2.68
CA ARG A 111 10.92 -7.49 2.61
C ARG A 111 10.42 -8.14 1.32
N LYS A 112 11.10 -7.94 0.19
CA LYS A 112 10.84 -8.68 -1.06
C LYS A 112 11.00 -10.19 -0.94
N GLN A 113 11.92 -10.65 -0.06
CA GLN A 113 12.05 -12.06 0.25
C GLN A 113 10.90 -12.57 1.13
N ASP A 114 10.40 -11.73 2.04
CA ASP A 114 9.27 -12.06 2.91
C ASP A 114 7.98 -12.21 2.10
N ASP A 115 7.64 -11.21 1.31
CA ASP A 115 6.52 -11.17 0.39
C ASP A 115 6.45 -12.43 -0.51
N ALA A 116 7.59 -12.87 -1.03
CA ALA A 116 7.66 -14.08 -1.83
C ALA A 116 7.42 -15.39 -1.08
N LYS A 117 7.68 -15.44 0.24
CA LYS A 117 7.56 -16.65 1.08
C LYS A 117 6.27 -16.70 1.90
N TYR A 118 5.77 -15.53 2.29
CA TYR A 118 4.61 -15.35 3.16
C TYR A 118 3.58 -14.46 2.46
N PRO A 119 2.88 -14.99 1.45
CA PRO A 119 1.98 -14.21 0.60
C PRO A 119 0.64 -13.84 1.28
N ILE A 120 0.45 -14.17 2.55
CA ILE A 120 -0.72 -13.76 3.33
C ILE A 120 -0.46 -12.37 3.89
N ASN A 121 -1.23 -11.38 3.42
CA ASN A 121 -1.06 -9.98 3.81
C ASN A 121 -1.57 -9.65 5.24
N LEU A 122 -2.02 -10.65 5.99
CA LEU A 122 -2.42 -10.48 7.38
C LEU A 122 -1.19 -10.51 8.29
N GLU A 123 -0.80 -9.37 8.81
CA GLU A 123 0.22 -9.26 9.86
C GLU A 123 -0.44 -9.28 11.25
N LEU A 124 0.02 -10.17 12.12
CA LEU A 124 -0.29 -10.10 13.56
C LEU A 124 0.92 -9.53 14.30
N GLY A 125 0.66 -8.54 15.13
CA GLY A 125 1.68 -8.03 16.05
C GLY A 125 1.80 -8.88 17.31
N LEU A 126 2.97 -8.84 17.91
CA LEU A 126 3.23 -9.45 19.22
C LEU A 126 3.89 -8.41 20.12
N ARG A 127 3.18 -7.96 21.15
CA ARG A 127 3.67 -7.02 22.15
C ARG A 127 3.37 -7.55 23.55
N ASP A 128 4.37 -7.62 24.40
CA ASP A 128 4.27 -8.10 25.80
C ASP A 128 3.62 -9.50 25.95
N GLY A 129 3.71 -10.31 24.88
CA GLY A 129 3.11 -11.64 24.84
C GLY A 129 1.65 -11.67 24.39
N GLU A 130 1.07 -10.54 24.05
CA GLU A 130 -0.28 -10.43 23.50
C GLU A 130 -0.24 -10.31 21.98
N LEU A 131 -1.19 -10.98 21.30
CA LEU A 131 -1.39 -10.84 19.86
C LEU A 131 -2.29 -9.64 19.59
N LEU A 132 -1.81 -8.74 18.75
CA LEU A 132 -2.51 -7.51 18.40
C LEU A 132 -2.76 -7.46 16.89
N LEU A 133 -3.89 -6.88 16.51
CA LEU A 133 -4.25 -6.58 15.13
C LEU A 133 -4.07 -5.08 14.85
N PRO A 134 -3.79 -4.69 13.61
CA PRO A 134 -3.93 -3.29 13.19
C PRO A 134 -5.33 -2.76 13.50
N MET A 135 -5.44 -1.47 13.84
CA MET A 135 -6.72 -0.84 14.17
C MET A 135 -7.62 -0.57 12.96
N GLY A 136 -7.11 -0.75 11.75
CA GLY A 136 -7.84 -0.63 10.49
C GLY A 136 -7.30 -1.60 9.46
N VAL A 137 -8.11 -1.91 8.45
CA VAL A 137 -7.67 -2.73 7.30
C VAL A 137 -6.65 -1.95 6.46
N VAL A 138 -6.85 -0.62 6.37
CA VAL A 138 -5.99 0.32 5.66
C VAL A 138 -5.48 1.37 6.65
N GLN A 139 -4.15 1.60 6.70
CA GLN A 139 -3.55 2.66 7.52
C GLN A 139 -3.66 4.03 6.84
N GLY A 140 -3.80 4.04 5.50
CA GLY A 140 -3.96 5.22 4.67
C GLY A 140 -2.65 5.92 4.32
N GLN A 141 -1.57 5.18 4.20
CA GLN A 141 -0.24 5.68 3.87
C GLN A 141 -0.22 6.47 2.56
N LYS A 142 -0.70 5.89 1.46
CA LYS A 142 -0.72 6.56 0.15
C LYS A 142 -1.66 7.75 0.11
N LEU A 143 -2.83 7.61 0.74
CA LEU A 143 -3.80 8.69 0.83
C LEU A 143 -3.22 9.92 1.55
N ASP A 144 -2.46 9.72 2.64
CA ASP A 144 -1.77 10.82 3.34
C ASP A 144 -0.78 11.52 2.42
N LEU A 145 0.05 10.79 1.68
CA LEU A 145 1.02 11.37 0.75
C LEU A 145 0.34 12.14 -0.39
N ILE A 146 -0.75 11.62 -0.95
CA ILE A 146 -1.55 12.31 -1.96
C ILE A 146 -2.13 13.62 -1.41
N LEU A 147 -2.71 13.60 -0.22
CA LEU A 147 -3.26 14.80 0.41
C LEU A 147 -2.18 15.84 0.69
N ARG A 148 -0.96 15.41 1.09
CA ARG A 148 0.17 16.31 1.29
C ARG A 148 0.63 16.97 -0.01
N ASP A 149 0.76 16.21 -1.09
CA ASP A 149 1.05 16.77 -2.41
C ASP A 149 0.00 17.82 -2.82
N LEU A 150 -1.28 17.47 -2.69
CA LEU A 150 -2.38 18.36 -3.08
C LEU A 150 -2.51 19.64 -2.24
N THR A 151 -2.00 19.65 -1.00
CA THR A 151 -2.08 20.78 -0.07
C THR A 151 -0.73 21.45 0.21
N ILE A 152 0.33 21.06 -0.47
CA ILE A 152 1.70 21.51 -0.19
C ILE A 152 1.83 23.05 -0.26
N ASP A 153 1.13 23.68 -1.18
CA ASP A 153 1.18 25.13 -1.38
C ASP A 153 0.63 25.93 -0.18
N VAL A 154 -0.20 25.32 0.64
CA VAL A 154 -0.73 25.91 1.88
C VAL A 154 -0.17 25.25 3.15
N SER A 155 0.87 24.43 3.05
CA SER A 155 1.50 23.74 4.19
C SER A 155 2.06 24.70 5.25
N HIS A 156 2.30 25.97 4.89
CA HIS A 156 2.73 27.04 5.79
C HIS A 156 1.56 27.71 6.56
N VAL A 157 0.31 27.44 6.16
CA VAL A 157 -0.89 28.01 6.80
C VAL A 157 -1.32 27.11 7.93
N SER A 158 -1.18 27.59 9.17
CA SER A 158 -1.54 26.82 10.36
C SER A 158 -2.95 27.12 10.89
N ASP A 159 -3.48 28.33 10.66
CA ASP A 159 -4.85 28.72 11.00
C ASP A 159 -5.71 28.64 9.73
N PHE A 160 -6.74 27.79 9.74
CA PHE A 160 -7.56 27.57 8.54
C PHE A 160 -8.49 28.77 8.24
N ASP A 161 -8.55 29.77 9.11
CA ASP A 161 -9.18 31.06 8.77
C ASP A 161 -8.31 31.90 7.84
N ASP A 162 -7.01 31.63 7.75
CA ASP A 162 -6.06 32.28 6.85
C ASP A 162 -5.96 31.61 5.46
N LEU A 163 -6.67 30.50 5.23
CA LEU A 163 -6.80 29.92 3.89
C LEU A 163 -7.53 30.86 2.94
N PRO A 164 -7.38 30.71 1.60
CA PRO A 164 -8.14 31.47 0.61
C PRO A 164 -9.66 31.51 0.87
N VAL A 165 -10.21 30.45 1.44
CA VAL A 165 -11.56 30.42 2.03
C VAL A 165 -11.45 29.78 3.42
N PRO A 166 -11.91 30.41 4.49
CA PRO A 166 -11.97 29.83 5.84
C PRO A 166 -12.58 28.45 5.86
N PHE A 167 -11.92 27.50 6.54
CA PHE A 167 -12.30 26.09 6.47
C PHE A 167 -12.38 25.42 7.84
N ARG A 168 -13.31 24.45 7.96
CA ARG A 168 -13.41 23.53 9.09
C ARG A 168 -13.52 22.09 8.56
N ALA A 169 -12.63 21.21 9.00
CA ALA A 169 -12.77 19.78 8.79
C ALA A 169 -13.35 19.14 10.05
N ILE A 170 -14.26 18.19 9.89
CA ILE A 170 -14.95 17.56 11.01
C ILE A 170 -14.49 16.11 11.14
N ALA A 171 -14.04 15.72 12.34
CA ALA A 171 -13.76 14.34 12.73
C ALA A 171 -14.59 13.97 13.96
N THR A 172 -14.56 12.71 14.37
CA THR A 172 -15.16 12.20 15.59
C THR A 172 -14.08 11.76 16.56
N ASP A 173 -14.02 12.35 17.76
CA ASP A 173 -13.24 11.85 18.89
C ASP A 173 -13.92 10.59 19.42
N ILE A 174 -13.35 9.39 19.07
CA ILE A 174 -14.01 8.12 19.40
C ILE A 174 -13.97 7.78 20.88
N GLU A 175 -13.02 8.35 21.64
CA GLU A 175 -12.96 8.14 23.10
C GLU A 175 -14.06 8.91 23.83
N LYS A 176 -14.40 10.11 23.34
CA LYS A 176 -15.40 10.97 23.98
C LYS A 176 -16.78 10.84 23.37
N GLY A 177 -16.87 10.33 22.12
CA GLY A 177 -18.13 10.26 21.39
C GLY A 177 -18.68 11.63 21.01
N GLU A 178 -17.81 12.59 20.67
CA GLU A 178 -18.18 13.95 20.27
C GLU A 178 -17.52 14.36 18.94
N ALA A 179 -18.11 15.32 18.24
CA ALA A 179 -17.51 15.90 17.07
C ALA A 179 -16.26 16.71 17.47
N HIS A 180 -15.17 16.55 16.70
CA HIS A 180 -13.96 17.32 16.82
C HIS A 180 -13.81 18.21 15.58
N ILE A 181 -13.86 19.53 15.81
CA ILE A 181 -13.74 20.54 14.75
C ILE A 181 -12.28 20.90 14.61
N MET A 182 -11.71 20.70 13.44
CA MET A 182 -10.33 21.05 13.12
C MET A 182 -10.32 22.35 12.33
N ASP A 183 -9.78 23.38 12.94
CA ASP A 183 -9.70 24.76 12.44
C ASP A 183 -8.26 25.27 12.32
N GLN A 184 -7.29 24.43 12.69
CA GLN A 184 -5.88 24.76 12.68
C GLN A 184 -5.02 23.51 12.54
N GLY A 185 -3.73 23.69 12.25
CA GLY A 185 -2.75 22.61 12.13
C GLY A 185 -2.39 22.30 10.68
N ASP A 186 -2.16 21.05 10.38
CA ASP A 186 -1.83 20.56 9.04
C ASP A 186 -3.12 20.19 8.29
N LEU A 187 -3.38 20.85 7.15
CA LEU A 187 -4.61 20.64 6.38
C LEU A 187 -4.73 19.20 5.85
N ALA A 188 -3.63 18.60 5.39
CA ALA A 188 -3.64 17.21 4.93
C ALA A 188 -4.05 16.25 6.06
N GLN A 189 -3.48 16.43 7.25
CA GLN A 189 -3.85 15.63 8.42
C GLN A 189 -5.31 15.84 8.86
N ALA A 190 -5.80 17.07 8.83
CA ALA A 190 -7.19 17.37 9.17
C ALA A 190 -8.16 16.67 8.20
N ILE A 191 -7.90 16.77 6.89
CA ILE A 191 -8.68 16.05 5.87
C ILE A 191 -8.57 14.54 6.09
N ARG A 192 -7.35 14.01 6.32
CA ARG A 192 -7.13 12.57 6.54
C ARG A 192 -7.87 12.06 7.77
N ALA A 193 -7.87 12.82 8.87
CA ALA A 193 -8.62 12.46 10.08
C ALA A 193 -10.13 12.41 9.83
N SER A 194 -10.65 13.39 9.08
CA SER A 194 -12.06 13.47 8.69
C SER A 194 -12.52 12.29 7.82
N MET A 195 -11.60 11.61 7.12
CA MET A 195 -11.86 10.46 6.24
C MET A 195 -11.62 9.10 6.89
N SER A 196 -11.29 9.03 8.17
CA SER A 196 -10.94 7.77 8.86
C SER A 196 -12.17 6.91 9.14
N VAL A 197 -12.80 6.35 8.10
CA VAL A 197 -14.02 5.53 8.20
C VAL A 197 -13.77 4.31 9.07
N PRO A 198 -14.49 4.13 10.20
CA PRO A 198 -14.30 3.00 11.10
C PRO A 198 -14.46 1.64 10.39
N GLY A 199 -13.56 0.71 10.68
CA GLY A 199 -13.55 -0.63 10.09
C GLY A 199 -12.83 -0.72 8.73
N ILE A 200 -12.61 0.40 8.05
CA ILE A 200 -11.82 0.47 6.80
C ILE A 200 -10.47 1.11 7.12
N PHE A 201 -10.47 2.38 7.51
CA PHE A 201 -9.25 3.09 7.84
C PHE A 201 -8.91 3.00 9.34
N ALA A 202 -7.62 2.93 9.63
CA ALA A 202 -7.14 3.13 10.99
C ALA A 202 -7.51 4.54 11.48
N PRO A 203 -7.88 4.70 12.76
CA PRO A 203 -8.07 6.00 13.37
C PRO A 203 -6.81 6.87 13.28
N THR A 204 -6.98 8.16 13.09
CA THR A 204 -5.88 9.12 13.11
C THR A 204 -5.64 9.62 14.53
N ASN A 205 -4.40 9.50 15.01
CA ASN A 205 -4.02 10.12 16.27
C ASN A 205 -3.55 11.55 16.01
N LEU A 206 -4.30 12.54 16.46
CA LEU A 206 -3.98 13.95 16.33
C LEU A 206 -4.06 14.61 17.70
N ASP A 207 -2.95 15.19 18.17
CA ASP A 207 -2.82 15.84 19.47
C ASP A 207 -3.29 14.98 20.67
N GLY A 208 -3.01 13.67 20.59
CA GLY A 208 -3.39 12.70 21.62
C GLY A 208 -4.87 12.31 21.61
N ARG A 209 -5.63 12.69 20.58
CA ARG A 209 -7.01 12.27 20.32
C ARG A 209 -7.05 11.18 19.28
N LEU A 210 -7.87 10.18 19.50
CA LEU A 210 -8.11 9.12 18.52
C LEU A 210 -9.33 9.51 17.67
N LEU A 211 -9.07 9.98 16.45
CA LEU A 211 -10.06 10.52 15.55
C LEU A 211 -10.48 9.52 14.47
N VAL A 212 -11.78 9.41 14.25
CA VAL A 212 -12.39 8.68 13.15
C VAL A 212 -13.24 9.61 12.30
N ASP A 213 -13.80 9.10 11.18
CA ASP A 213 -14.62 9.86 10.24
C ASP A 213 -15.70 10.71 10.98
N GLY A 214 -15.77 11.97 10.60
CA GLY A 214 -16.68 12.93 11.17
C GLY A 214 -18.16 12.60 10.96
N GLY A 215 -18.45 11.79 9.93
CA GLY A 215 -19.82 11.37 9.61
C GLY A 215 -20.53 10.66 10.74
N VAL A 216 -19.78 10.05 11.67
CA VAL A 216 -20.36 9.38 12.85
C VAL A 216 -21.14 10.37 13.74
N MET A 217 -20.60 11.59 13.94
CA MET A 217 -21.17 12.59 14.87
C MET A 217 -21.74 13.83 14.16
N ALA A 218 -21.22 14.22 13.00
CA ALA A 218 -21.67 15.40 12.26
C ALA A 218 -21.40 15.25 10.75
N ASN A 219 -22.18 14.39 10.08
CA ASN A 219 -22.03 14.14 8.65
C ASN A 219 -22.31 15.38 7.78
N LEU A 220 -23.23 16.25 8.20
CA LEU A 220 -23.58 17.51 7.54
C LEU A 220 -23.49 18.64 8.59
N PRO A 221 -22.31 19.26 8.79
CA PRO A 221 -22.01 20.13 9.94
C PRO A 221 -22.62 21.54 9.82
N ILE A 222 -23.96 21.64 9.86
CA ILE A 222 -24.69 22.92 9.76
C ILE A 222 -24.50 23.77 11.01
N ASP A 223 -24.51 23.18 12.21
CA ASP A 223 -24.26 23.86 13.46
C ASP A 223 -22.84 24.50 13.49
N VAL A 224 -21.82 23.78 13.02
CA VAL A 224 -20.46 24.30 12.91
C VAL A 224 -20.42 25.52 11.99
N MET A 225 -21.10 25.47 10.83
CA MET A 225 -21.16 26.58 9.90
C MET A 225 -21.86 27.80 10.53
N ARG A 226 -22.91 27.63 11.34
CA ARG A 226 -23.54 28.75 12.05
C ARG A 226 -22.57 29.46 13.00
N GLU A 227 -21.68 28.71 13.65
CA GLU A 227 -20.65 29.28 14.54
C GLU A 227 -19.59 30.09 13.78
N MET A 228 -19.44 29.91 12.45
CA MET A 228 -18.56 30.72 11.60
C MET A 228 -19.14 32.09 11.20
N ASN A 229 -20.28 32.50 11.79
CA ASN A 229 -20.94 33.79 11.58
C ASN A 229 -21.29 34.06 10.09
N VAL A 230 -21.95 33.10 9.44
CA VAL A 230 -22.51 33.23 8.10
C VAL A 230 -24.01 33.55 8.19
N ASP A 231 -24.52 34.29 7.20
CA ASP A 231 -25.93 34.70 7.15
C ASP A 231 -26.79 33.68 6.39
N ILE A 232 -26.22 33.01 5.38
CA ILE A 232 -26.89 32.04 4.54
C ILE A 232 -26.03 30.79 4.44
N ILE A 233 -26.63 29.63 4.62
CA ILE A 233 -25.97 28.34 4.43
C ILE A 233 -26.44 27.67 3.15
N ILE A 234 -25.49 27.23 2.33
CA ILE A 234 -25.74 26.27 1.26
C ILE A 234 -25.26 24.90 1.74
N ALA A 235 -26.17 23.99 2.04
CA ALA A 235 -25.85 22.64 2.50
C ALA A 235 -25.98 21.63 1.36
N VAL A 236 -24.96 20.80 1.14
CA VAL A 236 -24.95 19.75 0.11
C VAL A 236 -24.94 18.39 0.79
N ASP A 237 -26.09 17.70 0.72
CA ASP A 237 -26.30 16.39 1.30
C ASP A 237 -26.25 15.32 0.22
N VAL A 238 -25.21 14.48 0.24
CA VAL A 238 -25.00 13.39 -0.73
C VAL A 238 -25.54 12.04 -0.22
N GLU A 239 -26.54 12.07 0.58
CA GLU A 239 -27.31 11.00 1.24
C GLU A 239 -26.80 9.56 1.02
N PHE A 240 -26.67 8.77 2.09
CA PHE A 240 -26.31 7.35 2.01
C PHE A 240 -27.58 6.51 1.79
N PRO A 241 -27.62 5.63 0.75
CA PRO A 241 -28.70 4.67 0.60
C PRO A 241 -28.62 3.64 1.74
N LEU A 242 -29.79 3.19 2.21
CA LEU A 242 -29.87 2.04 3.09
C LEU A 242 -29.89 0.77 2.26
N TYR A 243 -29.15 -0.23 2.70
CA TYR A 243 -29.20 -1.57 2.11
C TYR A 243 -30.57 -2.20 2.27
N SER A 244 -31.00 -2.93 1.27
CA SER A 244 -32.20 -3.78 1.34
C SER A 244 -31.93 -5.00 2.24
N ALA A 245 -32.99 -5.69 2.66
CA ALA A 245 -32.85 -6.89 3.49
C ALA A 245 -32.07 -8.02 2.79
N GLU A 246 -32.05 -8.03 1.45
CA GLU A 246 -31.32 -9.02 0.64
C GLU A 246 -29.80 -8.74 0.60
N GLU A 247 -29.41 -7.48 0.77
CA GLU A 247 -27.99 -7.05 0.81
C GLU A 247 -27.36 -7.17 2.20
N LEU A 248 -28.17 -7.35 3.25
CA LEU A 248 -27.73 -7.52 4.64
C LEU A 248 -27.40 -8.98 4.95
N ASP A 249 -26.49 -9.58 4.21
CA ASP A 249 -26.13 -10.99 4.24
C ASP A 249 -24.95 -11.34 5.14
N SER A 250 -24.27 -10.34 5.72
CA SER A 250 -23.06 -10.51 6.52
C SER A 250 -23.05 -9.62 7.77
N ALA A 251 -22.26 -10.02 8.79
CA ALA A 251 -22.06 -9.18 9.97
C ALA A 251 -21.42 -7.83 9.62
N PHE A 252 -20.61 -7.78 8.56
CA PHE A 252 -20.00 -6.56 8.08
C PHE A 252 -21.08 -5.62 7.49
N ALA A 253 -21.91 -6.11 6.57
CA ALA A 253 -23.02 -5.33 5.96
C ALA A 253 -24.01 -4.81 7.03
N ILE A 254 -24.30 -5.63 8.06
CA ILE A 254 -25.15 -5.19 9.19
C ILE A 254 -24.48 -4.07 9.99
N SER A 255 -23.16 -4.16 10.25
CA SER A 255 -22.43 -3.15 10.99
C SER A 255 -22.34 -1.83 10.20
N GLU A 256 -22.08 -1.90 8.90
CA GLU A 256 -22.09 -0.75 7.99
C GLU A 256 -23.47 -0.10 7.92
N GLN A 257 -24.53 -0.88 7.81
CA GLN A 257 -25.90 -0.38 7.86
C GLN A 257 -26.22 0.34 9.17
N MET A 258 -25.76 -0.21 10.32
CA MET A 258 -25.97 0.45 11.62
C MET A 258 -25.29 1.81 11.67
N LEU A 259 -24.04 1.91 11.18
CA LEU A 259 -23.31 3.16 11.08
C LEU A 259 -24.04 4.15 10.17
N THR A 260 -24.49 3.71 8.98
CA THR A 260 -25.26 4.51 8.02
C THR A 260 -26.57 5.03 8.65
N VAL A 261 -27.28 4.21 9.42
CA VAL A 261 -28.50 4.64 10.13
C VAL A 261 -28.20 5.73 11.16
N LEU A 262 -27.11 5.61 11.91
CA LEU A 262 -26.68 6.63 12.87
C LEU A 262 -26.33 7.94 12.20
N MET A 263 -25.52 7.89 11.14
CA MET A 263 -25.12 9.07 10.35
C MET A 263 -26.33 9.76 9.73
N ARG A 264 -27.26 9.00 9.13
CA ARG A 264 -28.48 9.55 8.54
C ARG A 264 -29.38 10.23 9.56
N ARG A 265 -29.51 9.64 10.76
CA ARG A 265 -30.30 10.25 11.84
C ARG A 265 -29.71 11.61 12.23
N GLU A 266 -28.40 11.70 12.35
CA GLU A 266 -27.73 12.95 12.68
C GLU A 266 -27.84 13.96 11.53
N THR A 267 -27.66 13.54 10.27
CA THR A 267 -27.86 14.41 9.11
C THR A 267 -29.25 15.04 9.09
N LEU A 268 -30.29 14.26 9.37
CA LEU A 268 -31.68 14.78 9.43
C LEU A 268 -31.85 15.82 10.56
N ARG A 269 -31.23 15.60 11.73
CA ARG A 269 -31.23 16.56 12.83
C ARG A 269 -30.54 17.87 12.44
N GLN A 270 -29.42 17.80 11.73
CA GLN A 270 -28.70 18.96 11.23
C GLN A 270 -29.53 19.74 10.20
N ILE A 271 -30.22 19.06 9.31
CA ILE A 271 -31.09 19.70 8.31
C ILE A 271 -32.22 20.51 8.98
N GLU A 272 -32.73 20.06 10.14
CA GLU A 272 -33.74 20.81 10.90
C GLU A 272 -33.22 22.16 11.44
N LEU A 273 -31.90 22.41 11.41
CA LEU A 273 -31.28 23.69 11.80
C LEU A 273 -31.24 24.70 10.65
N LEU A 274 -31.59 24.30 9.42
CA LEU A 274 -31.66 25.23 8.30
C LEU A 274 -32.81 26.19 8.49
N GLU A 275 -32.57 27.45 8.14
CA GLU A 275 -33.54 28.55 8.16
C GLU A 275 -34.15 28.79 6.77
N GLU A 276 -35.16 29.66 6.68
CA GLU A 276 -35.90 29.89 5.43
C GLU A 276 -35.03 30.41 4.27
N GLN A 277 -33.96 31.16 4.59
CA GLN A 277 -33.02 31.70 3.62
C GLN A 277 -31.93 30.73 3.18
N ASP A 278 -31.79 29.57 3.87
CA ASP A 278 -30.77 28.58 3.57
C ASP A 278 -31.18 27.71 2.36
N ILE A 279 -30.18 27.16 1.69
CA ILE A 279 -30.39 26.33 0.50
C ILE A 279 -29.88 24.93 0.74
N LEU A 280 -30.76 23.94 0.62
CA LEU A 280 -30.39 22.54 0.66
C LEU A 280 -30.32 21.96 -0.76
N ILE A 281 -29.16 21.43 -1.12
CA ILE A 281 -28.89 20.76 -2.41
C ILE A 281 -28.73 19.27 -2.16
N ARG A 282 -29.53 18.44 -2.83
CA ARG A 282 -29.46 16.98 -2.74
C ARG A 282 -29.31 16.37 -4.14
N PRO A 283 -28.09 15.97 -4.51
CA PRO A 283 -27.87 15.24 -5.75
C PRO A 283 -28.58 13.88 -5.73
N GLU A 284 -29.30 13.56 -6.80
CA GLU A 284 -29.94 12.25 -7.00
C GLU A 284 -28.88 11.26 -7.50
N LEU A 285 -28.24 10.56 -6.56
CA LEU A 285 -27.13 9.63 -6.82
C LEU A 285 -27.57 8.17 -6.94
N GLY A 286 -28.87 7.88 -6.75
CA GLY A 286 -29.43 6.54 -6.95
C GLY A 286 -28.69 5.47 -6.14
N ILE A 287 -28.36 4.37 -6.82
CA ILE A 287 -27.74 3.17 -6.22
C ILE A 287 -26.22 3.24 -6.09
N PHE A 288 -25.55 4.35 -6.45
CA PHE A 288 -24.09 4.46 -6.23
C PHE A 288 -23.75 4.24 -4.77
N ALA A 289 -22.92 3.24 -4.50
CA ALA A 289 -22.42 2.99 -3.16
C ALA A 289 -21.30 3.99 -2.78
N SER A 290 -21.09 4.20 -1.49
CA SER A 290 -19.98 5.02 -0.99
C SER A 290 -18.59 4.46 -1.34
N SER A 291 -18.52 3.16 -1.65
CA SER A 291 -17.32 2.43 -2.07
C SER A 291 -17.08 2.39 -3.58
N ASP A 292 -17.97 2.93 -4.41
CA ASP A 292 -17.90 2.84 -5.88
C ASP A 292 -16.89 3.83 -6.50
N PHE A 293 -15.67 3.84 -6.00
CA PHE A 293 -14.62 4.75 -6.47
C PHE A 293 -14.26 4.58 -7.95
N ALA A 294 -14.45 3.40 -8.52
CA ALA A 294 -14.25 3.18 -9.96
C ALA A 294 -15.20 4.01 -10.85
N MET A 295 -16.37 4.38 -10.30
CA MET A 295 -17.38 5.18 -11.01
C MET A 295 -17.55 6.58 -10.40
N ILE A 296 -16.61 7.04 -9.60
CA ILE A 296 -16.68 8.29 -8.83
C ILE A 296 -17.01 9.50 -9.72
N MET A 297 -16.50 9.55 -10.93
CA MET A 297 -16.73 10.65 -11.88
C MET A 297 -18.19 10.73 -12.38
N GLU A 298 -18.94 9.62 -12.33
CA GLU A 298 -20.34 9.61 -12.75
C GLU A 298 -21.26 10.37 -11.79
N THR A 299 -20.77 10.71 -10.58
CA THR A 299 -21.53 11.46 -9.58
C THR A 299 -21.44 12.98 -9.76
N VAL A 300 -20.47 13.50 -10.54
CA VAL A 300 -20.26 14.92 -10.75
C VAL A 300 -21.47 15.58 -11.45
N GLU A 301 -21.94 14.98 -12.54
CA GLU A 301 -23.07 15.51 -13.31
C GLU A 301 -24.42 15.53 -12.52
N PRO A 302 -24.77 14.52 -11.73
CA PRO A 302 -25.87 14.61 -10.75
C PRO A 302 -25.74 15.83 -9.80
N GLY A 303 -24.53 16.13 -9.34
CA GLY A 303 -24.24 17.32 -8.53
C GLY A 303 -24.58 18.62 -9.26
N GLU A 304 -24.14 18.75 -10.53
CA GLU A 304 -24.48 19.90 -11.35
C GLU A 304 -26.01 20.04 -11.55
N ARG A 305 -26.71 18.94 -11.83
CA ARG A 305 -28.17 18.93 -11.98
C ARG A 305 -28.89 19.41 -10.73
N ALA A 306 -28.46 18.92 -9.56
CA ALA A 306 -29.07 19.30 -8.28
C ALA A 306 -28.90 20.80 -7.98
N ALA A 307 -27.73 21.36 -8.24
CA ALA A 307 -27.48 22.78 -8.08
C ALA A 307 -28.29 23.63 -9.09
N ARG A 308 -28.43 23.17 -10.34
CA ARG A 308 -29.31 23.85 -11.34
C ARG A 308 -30.78 23.84 -10.92
N ALA A 309 -31.24 22.80 -10.22
CA ALA A 309 -32.63 22.73 -9.76
C ALA A 309 -32.99 23.84 -8.76
N VAL A 310 -32.02 24.37 -8.02
CA VAL A 310 -32.17 25.50 -7.07
C VAL A 310 -31.69 26.82 -7.65
N SER A 311 -31.51 26.94 -8.97
CA SER A 311 -30.97 28.12 -9.65
C SER A 311 -31.69 29.41 -9.34
N ILE A 312 -33.02 29.40 -9.05
CA ILE A 312 -33.79 30.58 -8.67
C ILE A 312 -33.27 31.12 -7.33
N GLN A 313 -33.13 30.27 -6.32
CA GLN A 313 -32.62 30.66 -5.01
C GLN A 313 -31.16 31.13 -5.11
N LEU A 314 -30.32 30.43 -5.90
CA LEU A 314 -28.94 30.85 -6.13
C LEU A 314 -28.87 32.20 -6.80
N HIS A 315 -29.80 32.55 -7.73
CA HIS A 315 -29.81 33.83 -8.39
C HIS A 315 -30.10 35.01 -7.44
N GLU A 316 -30.87 34.79 -6.38
CA GLU A 316 -31.21 35.81 -5.36
C GLU A 316 -29.97 36.22 -4.54
N ILE A 317 -28.99 35.33 -4.36
CA ILE A 317 -27.77 35.56 -3.58
C ILE A 317 -26.52 35.75 -4.46
N ALA A 318 -26.68 35.70 -5.78
CA ALA A 318 -25.59 35.86 -6.75
C ALA A 318 -25.05 37.26 -6.82
N LEU A 319 -23.73 37.43 -6.99
CA LEU A 319 -23.08 38.69 -7.22
C LEU A 319 -23.14 39.11 -8.69
N GLY A 320 -23.10 40.42 -8.94
CA GLY A 320 -22.79 40.94 -10.25
C GLY A 320 -21.38 40.53 -10.67
N GLU A 321 -21.11 40.53 -11.97
CA GLU A 321 -19.82 40.07 -12.52
C GLU A 321 -18.61 40.78 -11.91
N GLN A 322 -18.70 42.10 -11.79
CA GLN A 322 -17.62 42.90 -11.21
C GLN A 322 -17.42 42.62 -9.71
N GLN A 323 -18.50 42.53 -8.94
CA GLN A 323 -18.43 42.24 -7.50
C GLN A 323 -17.88 40.84 -7.25
N TYR A 324 -18.23 39.86 -8.09
CA TYR A 324 -17.70 38.51 -7.97
C TYR A 324 -16.20 38.48 -8.31
N ALA A 325 -15.78 39.20 -9.36
CA ALA A 325 -14.35 39.32 -9.68
C ALA A 325 -13.56 39.95 -8.53
N GLU A 326 -14.13 40.99 -7.88
CA GLU A 326 -13.54 41.66 -6.71
C GLU A 326 -13.47 40.66 -5.51
N HIS A 327 -14.50 39.86 -5.28
CA HIS A 327 -14.52 38.83 -4.23
C HIS A 327 -13.42 37.76 -4.46
N ILE A 328 -13.29 37.24 -5.68
CA ILE A 328 -12.23 36.28 -6.01
C ILE A 328 -10.83 36.92 -5.87
N ALA A 329 -10.68 38.20 -6.29
CA ALA A 329 -9.40 38.89 -6.16
C ALA A 329 -8.99 39.21 -4.70
N GLN A 330 -9.95 39.22 -3.77
CA GLN A 330 -9.70 39.41 -2.34
C GLN A 330 -9.29 38.13 -1.60
N ARG A 331 -9.55 36.97 -2.22
CA ARG A 331 -9.09 35.70 -1.64
C ARG A 331 -7.56 35.71 -1.52
N ALA A 332 -7.04 35.13 -0.45
CA ALA A 332 -5.59 34.99 -0.29
C ALA A 332 -4.99 34.31 -1.53
N THR A 333 -3.93 34.90 -2.07
CA THR A 333 -3.23 34.31 -3.22
C THR A 333 -2.27 33.25 -2.71
N VAL A 334 -2.53 32.03 -3.06
CA VAL A 334 -1.61 30.91 -2.78
C VAL A 334 -0.40 31.05 -3.70
N GLN A 335 0.78 31.04 -3.11
CA GLN A 335 2.04 30.99 -3.85
C GLN A 335 2.55 29.56 -3.87
N PRO A 336 2.90 29.01 -5.04
CA PRO A 336 3.54 27.70 -5.09
C PRO A 336 4.77 27.65 -4.19
N VAL A 337 4.92 26.57 -3.42
CA VAL A 337 6.13 26.37 -2.62
C VAL A 337 7.30 26.08 -3.56
N VAL A 338 8.21 27.02 -3.62
CA VAL A 338 9.44 26.90 -4.42
C VAL A 338 10.66 27.15 -3.55
N GLY A 339 11.72 26.39 -3.75
CA GLY A 339 12.95 26.58 -2.99
C GLY A 339 13.81 25.33 -2.96
N THR A 340 14.80 25.35 -2.09
CA THR A 340 15.69 24.20 -1.85
C THR A 340 15.65 23.85 -0.37
N LEU A 341 15.81 22.58 -0.08
CA LEU A 341 15.80 22.06 1.28
C LEU A 341 17.04 22.53 2.06
N ALA A 342 16.82 23.25 3.15
CA ALA A 342 17.90 23.72 4.04
C ALA A 342 18.34 22.61 5.01
N PHE A 343 17.42 21.71 5.36
CA PHE A 343 17.70 20.51 6.17
C PHE A 343 16.75 19.39 5.78
N VAL A 344 17.19 18.15 6.05
CA VAL A 344 16.43 16.92 5.92
C VAL A 344 16.62 16.13 7.20
N ARG A 345 15.53 15.75 7.86
CA ARG A 345 15.60 14.97 9.10
C ARG A 345 14.46 13.95 9.19
N VAL A 346 14.68 12.88 9.97
CA VAL A 346 13.65 11.88 10.28
C VAL A 346 13.35 11.93 11.78
N GLU A 347 12.10 12.18 12.12
CA GLU A 347 11.56 12.06 13.45
C GLU A 347 10.80 10.73 13.57
N HIS A 348 11.09 9.95 14.60
CA HIS A 348 10.44 8.67 14.86
C HIS A 348 10.52 8.29 16.33
N ASP A 349 9.72 7.32 16.75
CA ASP A 349 9.53 6.92 18.15
C ASP A 349 10.15 5.55 18.52
N GLY A 350 11.09 5.01 17.73
CA GLY A 350 11.63 3.65 17.94
C GLY A 350 13.08 3.48 17.52
N GLN A 351 13.38 2.33 16.98
CA GLN A 351 14.65 1.97 16.35
C GLN A 351 14.43 1.67 14.85
N PRO A 352 15.41 1.82 13.99
CA PRO A 352 16.82 2.24 14.20
C PRO A 352 16.96 3.74 14.48
N ALA A 353 18.18 4.20 14.78
CA ALA A 353 18.46 5.61 15.01
C ALA A 353 18.16 6.47 13.76
N SER A 354 17.73 7.74 13.95
CA SER A 354 17.38 8.67 12.86
C SER A 354 18.46 8.74 11.77
N ALA A 355 19.73 8.77 12.12
CA ALA A 355 20.82 8.79 11.15
C ALA A 355 20.85 7.56 10.21
N ALA A 356 20.37 6.41 10.66
CA ALA A 356 20.26 5.22 9.82
C ALA A 356 19.09 5.33 8.84
N LEU A 357 17.99 5.95 9.24
CA LEU A 357 16.84 6.24 8.38
C LEU A 357 17.18 7.33 7.37
N GLU A 358 17.78 8.44 7.81
CA GLU A 358 18.23 9.55 6.96
C GLU A 358 19.20 9.09 5.86
N SER A 359 20.04 8.08 6.15
CA SER A 359 20.96 7.53 5.15
C SER A 359 20.28 6.79 4.01
N ARG A 360 19.00 6.42 4.16
CA ARG A 360 18.19 5.75 3.14
C ARG A 360 17.37 6.70 2.27
N LEU A 361 17.31 7.97 2.64
CA LEU A 361 16.66 8.99 1.84
C LEU A 361 17.53 9.32 0.61
N ASP A 362 16.90 9.50 -0.53
CA ASP A 362 17.58 10.00 -1.74
C ASP A 362 17.67 11.52 -1.72
N VAL A 363 16.65 12.20 -1.19
CA VAL A 363 16.59 13.66 -1.04
C VAL A 363 17.68 14.15 -0.07
N LYS A 364 18.37 15.22 -0.46
CA LYS A 364 19.51 15.80 0.29
C LYS A 364 19.32 17.30 0.51
N VAL A 365 20.06 17.83 1.47
CA VAL A 365 20.20 19.27 1.68
C VAL A 365 20.69 19.95 0.41
N GLY A 366 19.97 20.97 -0.04
CA GLY A 366 20.24 21.71 -1.28
C GLY A 366 19.44 21.25 -2.49
N ASP A 367 18.72 20.11 -2.41
CA ASP A 367 17.82 19.67 -3.48
C ASP A 367 16.59 20.57 -3.55
N PRO A 368 15.95 20.70 -4.72
CA PRO A 368 14.69 21.44 -4.86
C PRO A 368 13.59 20.73 -4.03
N ILE A 369 12.63 21.52 -3.57
CA ILE A 369 11.41 20.98 -2.97
C ILE A 369 10.58 20.37 -4.10
N ASP A 370 10.46 19.05 -4.10
CA ASP A 370 9.75 18.23 -5.08
C ASP A 370 8.94 17.16 -4.35
N THR A 371 7.62 17.29 -4.41
CA THR A 371 6.70 16.42 -3.66
C THR A 371 6.77 14.96 -4.07
N ASP A 372 7.02 14.69 -5.36
CA ASP A 372 7.18 13.31 -5.84
C ASP A 372 8.39 12.64 -5.19
N SER A 373 9.54 13.33 -5.15
CA SER A 373 10.76 12.84 -4.49
C SER A 373 10.58 12.65 -2.98
N LEU A 374 9.85 13.56 -2.32
CA LEU A 374 9.53 13.46 -0.89
C LEU A 374 8.61 12.27 -0.61
N ALA A 375 7.60 12.05 -1.45
CA ALA A 375 6.70 10.91 -1.33
C ALA A 375 7.43 9.57 -1.58
N GLU A 376 8.32 9.50 -2.58
CA GLU A 376 9.14 8.30 -2.84
C GLU A 376 10.05 7.96 -1.65
N ASP A 377 10.63 8.94 -0.99
CA ASP A 377 11.44 8.72 0.22
C ASP A 377 10.59 8.28 1.41
N ALA A 378 9.38 8.84 1.59
CA ALA A 378 8.45 8.40 2.62
C ALA A 378 8.00 6.94 2.37
N GLU A 379 7.69 6.55 1.13
CA GLU A 379 7.36 5.17 0.76
C GLU A 379 8.54 4.21 0.97
N ARG A 380 9.77 4.65 0.71
CA ARG A 380 10.99 3.86 0.96
C ARG A 380 11.21 3.58 2.45
N LEU A 381 10.97 4.56 3.32
CA LEU A 381 11.01 4.36 4.77
C LEU A 381 9.86 3.44 5.22
N TYR A 382 8.65 3.64 4.68
CA TYR A 382 7.51 2.77 4.93
C TYR A 382 7.76 1.32 4.48
N GLY A 383 8.45 1.13 3.34
CA GLY A 383 8.88 -0.16 2.80
C GLY A 383 9.88 -0.95 3.67
N LEU A 384 10.39 -0.37 4.76
CA LEU A 384 11.13 -1.11 5.80
C LEU A 384 10.22 -2.03 6.61
N ASN A 385 8.91 -1.81 6.58
CA ASN A 385 7.89 -2.53 7.31
C ASN A 385 8.01 -2.42 8.85
N LEU A 386 8.57 -1.34 9.35
CA LEU A 386 8.69 -1.01 10.77
C LEU A 386 7.59 -0.06 11.24
N TYR A 387 7.03 0.72 10.32
CA TYR A 387 6.14 1.83 10.58
C TYR A 387 4.72 1.53 10.13
N GLU A 388 3.73 2.05 10.85
CA GLU A 388 2.32 2.03 10.44
C GLU A 388 1.99 3.19 9.50
N GLN A 389 2.77 4.28 9.58
CA GLN A 389 2.67 5.45 8.72
C GLN A 389 4.01 6.17 8.64
N VAL A 390 4.37 6.66 7.46
CA VAL A 390 5.47 7.59 7.23
C VAL A 390 4.95 8.75 6.41
N SER A 391 4.99 9.93 6.98
CA SER A 391 4.59 11.16 6.32
C SER A 391 5.74 12.17 6.27
N TYR A 392 5.56 13.30 5.60
CA TYR A 392 6.52 14.39 5.62
C TYR A 392 5.81 15.73 5.81
N ARG A 393 6.53 16.70 6.37
CA ARG A 393 6.08 18.08 6.44
C ARG A 393 7.22 19.03 6.10
N LEU A 394 6.89 20.15 5.52
CA LEU A 394 7.83 21.26 5.36
C LEU A 394 7.87 22.04 6.69
N VAL A 395 9.06 22.35 7.13
CA VAL A 395 9.29 23.09 8.39
C VAL A 395 10.15 24.29 8.10
N GLU A 396 9.74 25.47 8.58
CA GLU A 396 10.53 26.68 8.48
C GLU A 396 11.26 26.94 9.80
N GLU A 397 12.58 26.99 9.75
CA GLU A 397 13.45 27.28 10.88
C GLU A 397 14.42 28.43 10.48
N ASP A 398 14.43 29.51 11.26
CA ASP A 398 15.28 30.70 11.01
C ASP A 398 15.16 31.28 9.59
N GLY A 399 13.97 31.18 8.97
CA GLY A 399 13.69 31.66 7.61
C GLY A 399 14.23 30.74 6.50
N ALA A 400 14.55 29.50 6.82
CA ALA A 400 14.99 28.48 5.89
C ALA A 400 14.02 27.26 5.94
N THR A 401 13.57 26.82 4.77
CA THR A 401 12.63 25.69 4.66
C THR A 401 13.39 24.37 4.57
N GLY A 402 13.03 23.42 5.39
CA GLY A 402 13.52 22.03 5.33
C GLY A 402 12.38 21.04 5.34
N VAL A 403 12.70 19.76 5.24
CA VAL A 403 11.74 18.67 5.34
C VAL A 403 11.98 17.82 6.58
N GLU A 404 10.91 17.45 7.24
CA GLU A 404 10.89 16.51 8.33
C GLU A 404 9.98 15.33 7.98
N PHE A 405 10.58 14.13 7.87
CA PHE A 405 9.85 12.89 7.73
C PHE A 405 9.42 12.41 9.11
N GLN A 406 8.16 12.08 9.27
CA GLN A 406 7.57 11.58 10.51
C GLN A 406 7.22 10.11 10.34
N ALA A 407 7.95 9.22 11.01
CA ALA A 407 7.76 7.79 10.95
C ALA A 407 7.17 7.26 12.26
N ARG A 408 5.91 6.82 12.23
CA ARG A 408 5.18 6.31 13.39
C ARG A 408 5.28 4.80 13.43
N SER A 409 5.86 4.25 14.51
CA SER A 409 6.01 2.81 14.72
C SER A 409 4.66 2.08 14.78
N LYS A 410 4.63 0.82 14.32
CA LYS A 410 3.41 -0.01 14.33
C LYS A 410 2.83 -0.13 15.73
N GLY A 411 1.60 0.34 15.92
CA GLY A 411 0.86 0.26 17.18
C GLY A 411 0.68 -1.17 17.69
N TRP A 412 0.71 -2.15 16.78
CA TRP A 412 0.64 -3.59 17.10
C TRP A 412 2.01 -4.28 17.17
N GLY A 413 3.10 -3.60 16.75
CA GLY A 413 4.48 -4.10 16.76
C GLY A 413 5.20 -3.90 18.10
N PRO A 414 6.56 -3.99 18.10
CA PRO A 414 7.45 -4.10 16.94
C PRO A 414 7.62 -5.51 16.36
N ASP A 415 7.25 -6.56 17.13
CA ASP A 415 7.38 -7.94 16.70
C ASP A 415 6.20 -8.34 15.81
N VAL A 416 6.46 -9.05 14.71
CA VAL A 416 5.44 -9.40 13.71
C VAL A 416 5.42 -10.89 13.44
N LEU A 417 4.20 -11.45 13.39
CA LEU A 417 3.92 -12.82 12.96
C LEU A 417 3.31 -12.80 11.55
N GLN A 418 3.93 -13.57 10.64
CA GLN A 418 3.44 -13.80 9.29
C GLN A 418 3.09 -15.28 9.10
N PHE A 419 2.17 -15.58 8.20
CA PHE A 419 1.69 -16.92 7.94
C PHE A 419 1.82 -17.26 6.47
N ALA A 420 2.01 -18.56 6.21
CA ALA A 420 1.96 -19.13 4.88
C ALA A 420 1.29 -20.49 4.92
N VAL A 421 0.51 -20.79 3.91
CA VAL A 421 -0.04 -22.12 3.67
C VAL A 421 0.38 -22.50 2.25
N SER A 422 0.81 -23.74 2.06
CA SER A 422 1.00 -24.30 0.73
C SER A 422 0.33 -25.67 0.64
N LEU A 423 -0.39 -25.85 -0.44
CA LEU A 423 -1.00 -27.11 -0.82
C LEU A 423 -0.67 -27.36 -2.28
N GLU A 424 -0.11 -28.49 -2.59
CA GLU A 424 0.09 -29.01 -3.93
C GLU A 424 -0.53 -30.39 -4.02
N ASN A 425 -1.43 -30.60 -4.95
CA ASN A 425 -2.05 -31.88 -5.20
C ASN A 425 -2.09 -32.16 -6.70
N ASP A 426 -1.60 -33.33 -7.13
CA ASP A 426 -1.56 -33.76 -8.52
C ASP A 426 -2.76 -34.61 -8.94
N PHE A 427 -3.70 -34.88 -8.03
CA PHE A 427 -4.86 -35.77 -8.22
C PHE A 427 -4.50 -37.21 -8.64
N GLU A 428 -3.21 -37.57 -8.68
CA GLU A 428 -2.71 -38.91 -9.02
C GLU A 428 -2.09 -39.63 -7.81
N GLY A 429 -2.15 -38.99 -6.63
CA GLY A 429 -1.75 -39.61 -5.36
C GLY A 429 -0.60 -38.91 -4.64
N SER A 430 -0.03 -37.85 -5.20
CA SER A 430 0.97 -37.02 -4.55
C SER A 430 0.32 -35.76 -3.96
N THR A 431 0.45 -35.59 -2.67
CA THR A 431 -0.02 -34.39 -1.98
C THR A 431 1.10 -33.85 -1.10
N ALA A 432 1.43 -32.57 -1.27
CA ALA A 432 2.29 -31.84 -0.36
C ALA A 432 1.50 -30.73 0.32
N PHE A 433 1.53 -30.73 1.65
CA PHE A 433 0.84 -29.72 2.46
C PHE A 433 1.82 -29.17 3.48
N ASN A 434 1.91 -27.84 3.58
CA ASN A 434 2.71 -27.19 4.60
C ASN A 434 1.97 -25.98 5.16
N VAL A 435 2.10 -25.77 6.47
CA VAL A 435 1.72 -24.54 7.17
C VAL A 435 2.98 -23.93 7.76
N GLY A 436 3.19 -22.67 7.51
CA GLY A 436 4.34 -21.92 7.98
C GLY A 436 3.94 -20.70 8.80
N THR A 437 4.79 -20.36 9.75
CA THR A 437 4.75 -19.09 10.46
C THR A 437 6.16 -18.53 10.56
N ARG A 438 6.27 -17.21 10.50
CA ARG A 438 7.50 -16.45 10.75
C ARG A 438 7.26 -15.48 11.89
N LEU A 439 8.11 -15.53 12.89
CA LEU A 439 8.25 -14.48 13.88
C LEU A 439 9.46 -13.60 13.47
N THR A 440 9.22 -12.32 13.24
CA THR A 440 10.27 -11.31 13.08
C THR A 440 10.27 -10.44 14.32
N LYS A 441 11.37 -10.48 15.07
CA LYS A 441 11.64 -9.54 16.16
C LYS A 441 12.55 -8.45 15.66
N SER A 442 12.12 -7.21 15.85
CA SER A 442 12.80 -6.01 15.36
C SER A 442 13.37 -5.17 16.53
N GLU A 443 14.00 -4.06 16.21
CA GLU A 443 14.40 -3.02 17.19
C GLU A 443 15.43 -3.44 18.26
N PHE A 444 16.29 -4.43 17.98
CA PHE A 444 17.30 -4.86 18.96
C PHE A 444 18.36 -3.79 19.25
N ASN A 445 18.65 -2.91 18.31
CA ASN A 445 19.66 -1.85 18.49
C ASN A 445 19.49 -0.70 17.50
N SER A 446 20.29 0.35 17.68
CA SER A 446 20.26 1.58 16.86
C SER A 446 20.60 1.38 15.38
N LEU A 447 21.08 0.22 14.97
CA LEU A 447 21.29 -0.15 13.57
C LEU A 447 20.16 -1.02 13.00
N GLY A 448 19.07 -1.24 13.76
CA GLY A 448 17.91 -1.99 13.28
C GLY A 448 18.19 -3.48 13.07
N ALA A 449 18.88 -4.12 14.01
CA ALA A 449 19.06 -5.56 13.97
C ALA A 449 17.70 -6.28 14.09
N GLU A 450 17.58 -7.41 13.38
CA GLU A 450 16.37 -8.24 13.35
C GLU A 450 16.69 -9.70 13.68
N TRP A 451 15.76 -10.35 14.34
CA TRP A 451 15.80 -11.81 14.54
C TRP A 451 14.56 -12.45 13.90
N ARG A 452 14.78 -13.27 12.89
CA ARG A 452 13.74 -14.04 12.20
C ARG A 452 13.76 -15.49 12.62
N THR A 453 12.60 -16.05 12.86
CA THR A 453 12.42 -17.50 13.07
C THR A 453 11.25 -18.00 12.25
N ASP A 454 11.54 -18.90 11.31
CA ASP A 454 10.55 -19.57 10.47
C ASP A 454 10.30 -20.98 11.03
N VAL A 455 9.04 -21.32 11.23
CA VAL A 455 8.61 -22.69 11.53
C VAL A 455 7.65 -23.12 10.44
N ARG A 456 7.97 -24.21 9.75
CA ARG A 456 7.09 -24.83 8.75
C ARG A 456 6.84 -26.27 9.13
N LEU A 457 5.59 -26.67 9.17
CA LEU A 457 5.12 -28.02 9.50
C LEU A 457 4.40 -28.61 8.29
N GLY A 458 4.52 -29.91 8.07
CA GLY A 458 3.87 -30.60 6.98
C GLY A 458 4.79 -31.57 6.25
N THR A 459 4.70 -31.61 4.93
CA THR A 459 5.47 -32.52 4.08
C THR A 459 6.97 -32.23 4.10
N ASP A 460 7.33 -30.94 4.10
CA ASP A 460 8.71 -30.45 4.09
C ASP A 460 8.94 -29.53 5.31
N PRO A 461 9.08 -30.09 6.52
CA PRO A 461 9.23 -29.31 7.74
C PRO A 461 10.57 -28.56 7.77
N VAL A 462 10.52 -27.32 8.30
CA VAL A 462 11.68 -26.42 8.43
C VAL A 462 11.61 -25.71 9.77
N LEU A 463 12.75 -25.62 10.47
CA LEU A 463 13.00 -24.63 11.51
C LEU A 463 14.23 -23.82 11.08
N PHE A 464 14.02 -22.57 10.70
CA PHE A 464 15.07 -21.64 10.30
C PHE A 464 15.12 -20.49 11.28
N SER A 465 16.31 -20.08 11.70
CA SER A 465 16.49 -18.91 12.56
C SER A 465 17.72 -18.13 12.12
N GLU A 466 17.58 -16.82 11.91
CA GLU A 466 18.62 -15.90 11.47
C GLU A 466 18.60 -14.65 12.33
N PHE A 467 19.76 -14.26 12.85
CA PHE A 467 19.96 -12.94 13.43
C PHE A 467 20.69 -12.05 12.43
N TYR A 468 19.99 -11.05 11.91
CA TYR A 468 20.52 -10.09 10.94
C TYR A 468 21.03 -8.85 11.67
N GLN A 469 22.33 -8.58 11.58
CA GLN A 469 22.97 -7.43 12.21
C GLN A 469 23.59 -6.52 11.16
N PRO A 470 22.97 -5.36 10.86
CA PRO A 470 23.65 -4.31 10.09
C PRO A 470 24.91 -3.83 10.79
N LEU A 471 25.94 -3.51 10.02
CA LEU A 471 27.27 -3.11 10.50
C LEU A 471 27.56 -1.63 10.29
N ASN A 472 26.75 -0.93 9.51
CA ASN A 472 26.91 0.50 9.23
C ASN A 472 25.57 1.23 9.26
N ALA A 473 25.58 2.55 9.41
CA ALA A 473 24.39 3.39 9.43
C ALA A 473 23.60 3.33 8.10
N ALA A 474 24.28 3.15 6.95
CA ALA A 474 23.64 2.96 5.67
C ALA A 474 22.88 1.63 5.54
N LEU A 475 22.95 0.76 6.57
CA LEU A 475 22.31 -0.56 6.66
C LEU A 475 22.64 -1.49 5.47
N SER A 476 23.66 -1.15 4.70
CA SER A 476 24.02 -1.88 3.49
C SER A 476 24.88 -3.11 3.78
N LEU A 477 25.84 -3.01 4.74
CA LEU A 477 26.70 -4.12 5.13
C LEU A 477 26.15 -4.80 6.38
N PHE A 478 26.13 -6.12 6.39
CA PHE A 478 25.57 -6.91 7.51
C PHE A 478 26.34 -8.21 7.76
N VAL A 479 26.14 -8.74 8.96
CA VAL A 479 26.51 -10.11 9.33
C VAL A 479 25.25 -10.87 9.77
N ALA A 480 25.15 -12.15 9.40
CA ALA A 480 23.97 -12.95 9.68
C ALA A 480 24.33 -14.41 10.08
N PRO A 481 24.51 -14.71 11.39
CA PRO A 481 24.51 -16.07 11.87
C PRO A 481 23.13 -16.70 11.69
N ARG A 482 23.08 -17.96 11.24
CA ARG A 482 21.83 -18.70 11.01
C ARG A 482 21.90 -20.17 11.38
N ILE A 483 20.75 -20.71 11.72
CA ILE A 483 20.50 -22.14 11.94
C ILE A 483 19.43 -22.57 10.97
N ASP A 484 19.62 -23.69 10.29
CA ASP A 484 18.64 -24.29 9.38
C ASP A 484 18.49 -25.77 9.70
N LEU A 485 17.31 -26.15 10.16
CA LEU A 485 16.91 -27.53 10.37
C LEU A 485 15.79 -27.85 9.37
N ARG A 486 16.03 -28.77 8.44
CA ARG A 486 15.06 -29.06 7.39
C ARG A 486 14.94 -30.55 7.11
N GLN A 487 13.77 -30.93 6.62
CA GLN A 487 13.55 -32.23 5.99
C GLN A 487 13.00 -32.02 4.58
N SER A 488 13.47 -32.84 3.65
CA SER A 488 13.00 -32.87 2.29
C SER A 488 12.88 -34.31 1.80
N ASN A 489 12.06 -34.50 0.76
CA ASN A 489 11.95 -35.78 0.11
C ASN A 489 12.66 -35.71 -1.26
N LEU A 490 13.51 -36.69 -1.53
CA LEU A 490 14.21 -36.83 -2.81
C LEU A 490 13.83 -38.18 -3.43
N ASN A 491 13.39 -38.16 -4.67
CA ASN A 491 13.17 -39.40 -5.43
C ASN A 491 14.49 -39.82 -6.08
N ALA A 492 14.89 -41.05 -5.88
CA ALA A 492 16.05 -41.64 -6.53
C ALA A 492 15.56 -42.47 -7.73
N PHE A 493 16.17 -42.24 -8.90
CA PHE A 493 15.81 -42.89 -10.14
C PHE A 493 17.00 -43.70 -10.67
N VAL A 494 16.70 -44.83 -11.33
CA VAL A 494 17.63 -45.58 -12.17
C VAL A 494 16.99 -45.73 -13.54
N ALA A 495 17.61 -45.15 -14.54
CA ALA A 495 16.98 -44.86 -15.82
C ALA A 495 15.73 -43.99 -15.62
N ASP A 496 14.56 -44.35 -16.06
CA ASP A 496 13.33 -43.57 -15.91
C ASP A 496 12.41 -44.11 -14.77
N ASP A 497 12.88 -45.15 -14.03
CA ASP A 497 12.11 -45.77 -12.98
C ASP A 497 12.49 -45.24 -11.59
N ALA A 498 11.52 -44.78 -10.82
CA ALA A 498 11.70 -44.40 -9.44
C ALA A 498 11.99 -45.64 -8.60
N ILE A 499 13.21 -45.79 -8.12
CA ILE A 499 13.66 -46.96 -7.30
C ILE A 499 13.51 -46.74 -5.83
N ALA A 500 13.54 -45.49 -5.37
CA ALA A 500 13.37 -45.19 -3.94
C ALA A 500 12.93 -43.73 -3.74
N ARG A 501 12.26 -43.51 -2.60
CA ARG A 501 12.04 -42.18 -2.03
C ARG A 501 12.86 -42.08 -0.75
N LEU A 502 13.77 -41.12 -0.73
CA LEU A 502 14.64 -40.80 0.41
C LEU A 502 14.07 -39.63 1.18
N ARG A 503 14.05 -39.74 2.50
CA ARG A 503 13.85 -38.59 3.40
C ARG A 503 15.20 -38.12 3.89
N ILE A 504 15.56 -36.89 3.53
CA ILE A 504 16.79 -36.25 3.91
C ILE A 504 16.47 -35.28 5.05
N SER A 505 17.14 -35.42 6.17
CA SER A 505 17.06 -34.54 7.35
C SER A 505 18.42 -33.89 7.52
N GLU A 506 18.46 -32.57 7.61
CA GLU A 506 19.71 -31.78 7.70
C GLU A 506 19.63 -30.79 8.86
N ALA A 507 20.77 -30.56 9.48
CA ALA A 507 20.98 -29.52 10.48
C ALA A 507 22.23 -28.72 10.09
N GLU A 508 22.11 -27.42 9.89
CA GLU A 508 23.17 -26.54 9.42
C GLU A 508 23.30 -25.31 10.32
N LEU A 509 24.53 -24.96 10.64
CA LEU A 509 24.93 -23.67 11.22
C LEU A 509 25.74 -22.91 10.17
N ALA A 510 25.45 -21.62 10.00
CA ALA A 510 26.20 -20.80 9.06
C ALA A 510 26.42 -19.37 9.61
N LEU A 511 27.43 -18.73 9.06
CA LEU A 511 27.73 -17.33 9.29
C LEU A 511 27.95 -16.65 7.95
N ASP A 512 27.06 -15.74 7.61
CA ASP A 512 27.08 -14.97 6.38
C ASP A 512 27.56 -13.54 6.65
N LEU A 513 28.38 -13.00 5.74
CA LEU A 513 28.66 -11.58 5.57
C LEU A 513 28.03 -11.14 4.25
N GLY A 514 27.29 -10.05 4.26
CA GLY A 514 26.60 -9.62 3.05
C GLY A 514 26.50 -8.12 2.91
N THR A 515 26.10 -7.72 1.72
CA THR A 515 25.78 -6.33 1.41
C THR A 515 24.48 -6.25 0.63
N GLU A 516 23.61 -5.30 0.99
CA GLU A 516 22.46 -4.93 0.18
C GLU A 516 22.91 -4.09 -1.01
N ILE A 517 22.28 -4.30 -2.17
CA ILE A 517 22.49 -3.55 -3.40
C ILE A 517 21.21 -2.74 -3.63
N SER A 518 21.14 -1.54 -3.05
CA SER A 518 19.92 -0.75 -2.98
C SER A 518 18.73 -1.58 -2.47
N SER A 519 17.51 -1.30 -2.93
CA SER A 519 16.29 -2.06 -2.61
C SER A 519 16.11 -3.33 -3.47
N PHE A 520 16.96 -3.57 -4.46
CA PHE A 520 16.72 -4.60 -5.47
C PHE A 520 17.65 -5.81 -5.42
N GLY A 521 18.69 -5.82 -4.58
CA GLY A 521 19.59 -6.95 -4.57
C GLY A 521 20.36 -7.16 -3.28
N GLU A 522 21.03 -8.31 -3.20
CA GLU A 522 21.84 -8.72 -2.06
C GLU A 522 22.97 -9.63 -2.53
N LEU A 523 24.18 -9.39 -2.04
CA LEU A 523 25.31 -10.30 -2.15
C LEU A 523 25.65 -10.84 -0.76
N ARG A 524 25.73 -12.16 -0.61
CA ARG A 524 26.20 -12.86 0.60
C ARG A 524 27.40 -13.74 0.28
N VAL A 525 28.33 -13.80 1.20
CA VAL A 525 29.39 -14.82 1.28
C VAL A 525 29.40 -15.36 2.70
N GLY A 526 29.53 -16.67 2.85
CA GLY A 526 29.43 -17.29 4.16
C GLY A 526 30.17 -18.63 4.25
N ALA A 527 30.29 -19.10 5.49
CA ALA A 527 30.75 -20.44 5.78
C ALA A 527 29.66 -21.18 6.54
N TYR A 528 29.53 -22.47 6.26
CA TYR A 528 28.55 -23.33 6.92
C TYR A 528 29.17 -24.65 7.37
N ARG A 529 28.52 -25.27 8.36
CA ARG A 529 28.79 -26.62 8.82
C ARG A 529 27.49 -27.28 9.28
N GLY A 530 27.33 -28.54 8.90
CA GLY A 530 26.13 -29.29 9.23
C GLY A 530 26.36 -30.78 9.24
N SER A 531 25.27 -31.50 9.49
CA SER A 531 25.21 -32.94 9.35
C SER A 531 23.81 -33.34 8.91
N GLY A 532 23.68 -34.48 8.28
CA GLY A 532 22.41 -34.97 7.80
C GLY A 532 22.30 -36.47 7.83
N ARG A 533 21.07 -36.92 7.56
CA ARG A 533 20.74 -38.35 7.44
C ARG A 533 19.75 -38.49 6.29
N ALA A 534 20.04 -39.45 5.40
CA ALA A 534 19.12 -39.89 4.36
C ALA A 534 18.54 -41.25 4.74
N ARG A 535 17.21 -41.39 4.76
CA ARG A 535 16.49 -42.60 5.07
C ARG A 535 15.58 -43.02 3.92
N VAL A 536 15.62 -44.28 3.53
CA VAL A 536 14.71 -44.84 2.54
C VAL A 536 13.30 -44.98 3.15
N GLN A 537 12.33 -44.26 2.55
CA GLN A 537 10.93 -44.36 2.96
C GLN A 537 10.14 -45.39 2.17
N VAL A 538 10.36 -45.39 0.85
CA VAL A 538 9.73 -46.33 -0.09
C VAL A 538 10.78 -46.71 -1.11
N GLY A 539 10.88 -47.97 -1.50
CA GLY A 539 11.78 -48.42 -2.56
C GLY A 539 12.51 -49.74 -2.23
N ASP A 540 13.63 -49.97 -2.93
CA ASP A 540 14.41 -51.19 -2.80
C ASP A 540 15.05 -51.28 -1.40
N PRO A 541 14.78 -52.34 -0.65
CA PRO A 541 15.40 -52.60 0.67
C PRO A 541 16.94 -52.71 0.62
N GLY A 542 17.53 -52.87 -0.54
CA GLY A 542 18.98 -52.88 -0.76
C GLY A 542 19.65 -51.51 -0.70
N ILE A 543 18.91 -50.41 -0.73
CA ILE A 543 19.45 -49.07 -0.58
C ILE A 543 19.59 -48.78 0.91
N PRO A 544 20.82 -48.60 1.45
CA PRO A 544 21.02 -48.35 2.87
C PRO A 544 20.66 -46.90 3.25
N ASP A 545 20.20 -46.75 4.49
CA ASP A 545 20.24 -45.43 5.16
C ASP A 545 21.70 -44.97 5.30
N PHE A 546 21.97 -43.70 5.15
CA PHE A 546 23.31 -43.14 5.36
C PHE A 546 23.26 -41.82 6.11
N GLU A 547 24.34 -41.52 6.81
CA GLU A 547 24.61 -40.24 7.44
C GLU A 547 25.68 -39.52 6.64
N PHE A 548 25.67 -38.20 6.68
CA PHE A 548 26.67 -37.38 6.00
C PHE A 548 26.95 -36.10 6.80
N ASP A 549 28.18 -35.66 6.71
CA ASP A 549 28.61 -34.36 7.21
C ASP A 549 28.76 -33.36 6.07
N SER A 550 28.25 -32.16 6.27
CA SER A 550 28.35 -31.03 5.33
C SER A 550 29.15 -29.90 5.93
N GLY A 551 29.85 -29.16 5.08
CA GLY A 551 30.58 -27.98 5.49
C GLY A 551 31.30 -27.33 4.31
N GLY A 552 31.33 -26.01 4.26
CA GLY A 552 31.88 -25.34 3.09
C GLY A 552 31.75 -23.82 3.11
N LEU A 553 31.93 -23.28 1.92
CA LEU A 553 31.74 -21.86 1.63
C LEU A 553 30.54 -21.67 0.71
N LEU A 554 29.82 -20.57 0.93
CA LEU A 554 28.68 -20.16 0.13
C LEU A 554 28.93 -18.75 -0.43
N ALA A 555 28.61 -18.54 -1.71
CA ALA A 555 28.43 -17.19 -2.25
C ALA A 555 27.06 -17.15 -2.97
N ARG A 556 26.27 -16.10 -2.71
CA ARG A 556 24.95 -15.93 -3.29
C ARG A 556 24.73 -14.49 -3.70
N LEU A 557 24.35 -14.29 -4.96
CA LEU A 557 23.93 -13.01 -5.52
C LEU A 557 22.47 -13.11 -5.92
N ARG A 558 21.64 -12.21 -5.40
CA ARG A 558 20.20 -12.16 -5.70
C ARG A 558 19.81 -10.78 -6.19
N PHE A 559 18.91 -10.76 -7.13
CA PHE A 559 18.29 -9.57 -7.70
C PHE A 559 16.78 -9.77 -7.84
N ASP A 560 15.97 -8.76 -7.51
CA ASP A 560 14.53 -8.77 -7.73
C ASP A 560 13.98 -7.35 -7.92
N THR A 561 13.63 -7.02 -9.16
CA THR A 561 13.01 -5.76 -9.57
C THR A 561 11.57 -5.94 -10.03
N ARG A 562 10.97 -7.11 -9.82
CA ARG A 562 9.59 -7.36 -10.21
C ARG A 562 8.63 -6.47 -9.45
N ASP A 563 7.58 -6.04 -10.13
CA ASP A 563 6.48 -5.25 -9.57
C ASP A 563 5.54 -6.06 -8.67
N ASP A 564 5.48 -7.38 -8.86
CA ASP A 564 4.71 -8.32 -8.05
C ASP A 564 5.47 -9.63 -7.86
N ALA A 565 5.29 -10.29 -6.71
CA ALA A 565 5.98 -11.55 -6.39
C ALA A 565 5.34 -12.76 -7.06
N GLN A 566 4.03 -12.74 -7.30
CA GLN A 566 3.21 -13.89 -7.72
C GLN A 566 2.81 -13.80 -9.20
N PHE A 567 2.24 -12.66 -9.62
CA PHE A 567 1.79 -12.39 -10.99
C PHE A 567 2.49 -11.14 -11.58
N PRO A 568 3.84 -11.17 -11.70
CA PRO A 568 4.58 -10.00 -12.15
C PRO A 568 4.15 -9.54 -13.54
N ARG A 569 4.09 -8.23 -13.72
CA ARG A 569 3.80 -7.59 -15.01
C ARG A 569 5.05 -6.98 -15.64
N SER A 570 6.04 -6.67 -14.81
CA SER A 570 7.32 -6.09 -15.24
C SER A 570 8.45 -6.47 -14.31
N GLY A 571 9.66 -6.35 -14.80
CA GLY A 571 10.88 -6.53 -14.02
C GLY A 571 11.53 -7.89 -14.20
N LEU A 572 12.58 -8.10 -13.44
CA LEU A 572 13.39 -9.32 -13.49
C LEU A 572 13.74 -9.81 -12.08
N ARG A 573 13.96 -11.12 -11.98
CA ARG A 573 14.57 -11.78 -10.85
C ARG A 573 15.77 -12.61 -11.32
N ALA A 574 16.86 -12.57 -10.55
CA ALA A 574 18.01 -13.44 -10.75
C ALA A 574 18.52 -13.95 -9.41
N ASP A 575 18.88 -15.22 -9.34
CA ASP A 575 19.54 -15.86 -8.19
C ASP A 575 20.74 -16.67 -8.73
N LEU A 576 21.94 -16.33 -8.25
CA LEU A 576 23.14 -17.06 -8.54
C LEU A 576 23.73 -17.56 -7.22
N THR A 577 23.83 -18.86 -7.06
CA THR A 577 24.39 -19.51 -5.88
C THR A 577 25.59 -20.36 -6.27
N TRP A 578 26.69 -20.20 -5.55
CA TRP A 578 27.86 -21.06 -5.59
C TRP A 578 28.11 -21.63 -4.21
N ASN A 579 28.30 -22.94 -4.13
CA ASN A 579 28.70 -23.65 -2.92
C ASN A 579 29.98 -24.44 -3.21
N GLU A 580 30.93 -24.44 -2.27
CA GLU A 580 32.10 -25.28 -2.28
C GLU A 580 32.14 -26.09 -0.99
N SER A 581 31.86 -27.39 -1.12
CA SER A 581 31.97 -28.36 -0.03
C SER A 581 33.43 -28.65 0.29
N LEU A 582 33.83 -28.52 1.54
CA LEU A 582 35.23 -28.57 1.97
C LEU A 582 35.42 -29.49 3.18
N PRO A 583 36.23 -30.57 3.08
CA PRO A 583 36.56 -31.41 4.24
C PRO A 583 37.19 -30.64 5.37
N GLY A 584 37.95 -29.57 5.08
CA GLY A 584 38.52 -28.71 6.09
C GLY A 584 37.51 -27.94 6.95
N LEU A 585 36.25 -27.83 6.50
CA LEU A 585 35.14 -27.24 7.23
C LEU A 585 34.16 -28.30 7.75
N GLY A 586 34.49 -29.59 7.55
CA GLY A 586 33.77 -30.71 8.13
C GLY A 586 32.91 -31.51 7.15
N ALA A 587 33.03 -31.28 5.84
CA ALA A 587 32.33 -32.09 4.86
C ALA A 587 33.00 -33.46 4.64
N ASP A 588 32.23 -34.49 4.30
CA ASP A 588 32.75 -35.81 3.95
C ASP A 588 33.54 -35.77 2.63
N GLU A 589 33.05 -34.97 1.67
CA GLU A 589 33.66 -34.90 0.32
C GLU A 589 33.84 -33.46 -0.15
N ARG A 590 34.82 -33.29 -1.07
CA ARG A 590 35.03 -32.00 -1.73
C ARG A 590 34.37 -31.98 -3.09
N PHE A 591 33.46 -31.03 -3.30
CA PHE A 591 32.87 -30.73 -4.60
C PHE A 591 32.32 -29.28 -4.59
N GLY A 592 32.16 -28.73 -5.79
CA GLY A 592 31.52 -27.42 -5.97
C GLY A 592 30.18 -27.56 -6.68
N THR A 593 29.21 -26.72 -6.34
CA THR A 593 27.97 -26.58 -7.09
C THR A 593 27.73 -25.15 -7.49
N VAL A 594 27.11 -24.97 -8.67
CA VAL A 594 26.65 -23.68 -9.18
C VAL A 594 25.21 -23.83 -9.59
N ALA A 595 24.36 -22.93 -9.13
CA ALA A 595 22.97 -22.82 -9.57
C ALA A 595 22.68 -21.37 -9.97
N ALA A 596 22.03 -21.19 -11.10
CA ALA A 596 21.60 -19.90 -11.63
C ALA A 596 20.15 -19.97 -12.07
N GLU A 597 19.33 -19.05 -11.60
CA GLU A 597 17.95 -18.86 -12.01
C GLU A 597 17.74 -17.43 -12.50
N PHE A 598 16.97 -17.28 -13.57
CA PHE A 598 16.59 -16.00 -14.13
C PHE A 598 15.13 -16.04 -14.55
N ASP A 599 14.36 -15.02 -14.16
CA ASP A 599 12.99 -14.80 -14.62
C ASP A 599 12.85 -13.33 -15.05
N GLY A 600 12.44 -13.09 -16.29
CA GLY A 600 12.17 -11.75 -16.81
C GLY A 600 10.72 -11.64 -17.27
N THR A 601 10.04 -10.57 -16.90
CA THR A 601 8.62 -10.36 -17.21
C THR A 601 8.41 -9.01 -17.88
N TRP A 602 7.50 -8.96 -18.84
CA TRP A 602 7.00 -7.75 -19.47
C TRP A 602 5.52 -7.88 -19.82
N SER A 603 4.81 -6.75 -19.88
CA SER A 603 3.38 -6.73 -20.15
C SER A 603 2.99 -5.68 -21.18
N ARG A 604 1.86 -5.93 -21.84
CA ARG A 604 1.17 -4.95 -22.67
C ARG A 604 -0.34 -5.03 -22.44
N GLY A 605 -0.90 -3.99 -21.83
CA GLY A 605 -2.29 -4.00 -21.38
C GLY A 605 -2.53 -5.10 -20.37
N LYS A 606 -3.54 -5.94 -20.58
CA LYS A 606 -3.89 -7.07 -19.69
C LYS A 606 -3.03 -8.34 -19.93
N ASN A 607 -2.09 -8.32 -20.87
CA ASN A 607 -1.30 -9.49 -21.27
C ASN A 607 0.11 -9.39 -20.69
N SER A 608 0.62 -10.49 -20.14
CA SER A 608 1.95 -10.62 -19.56
C SER A 608 2.68 -11.83 -20.15
N TRP A 609 3.98 -11.68 -20.35
CA TRP A 609 4.90 -12.74 -20.80
C TRP A 609 6.04 -12.82 -19.82
N GLN A 610 6.40 -14.06 -19.46
CA GLN A 610 7.54 -14.34 -18.60
C GLN A 610 8.46 -15.35 -19.27
N VAL A 611 9.76 -15.09 -19.29
CA VAL A 611 10.81 -16.02 -19.67
C VAL A 611 11.56 -16.41 -18.41
N GLY A 612 11.65 -17.71 -18.15
CA GLY A 612 12.46 -18.28 -17.08
C GLY A 612 13.57 -19.16 -17.63
N LEU A 613 14.76 -19.07 -17.04
CA LEU A 613 15.92 -19.89 -17.33
C LEU A 613 16.52 -20.39 -16.01
N GLY A 614 16.72 -21.69 -15.88
CA GLY A 614 17.38 -22.33 -14.77
C GLY A 614 18.55 -23.20 -15.26
N TYR A 615 19.66 -23.14 -14.58
CA TYR A 615 20.80 -24.01 -14.77
C TYR A 615 21.44 -24.34 -13.44
N ALA A 616 21.69 -25.63 -13.20
CA ALA A 616 22.36 -26.07 -12.00
C ALA A 616 23.34 -27.21 -12.34
N THR A 617 24.51 -27.18 -11.73
CA THR A 617 25.57 -28.13 -12.05
C THR A 617 26.51 -28.36 -10.88
N THR A 618 26.93 -29.61 -10.70
CA THR A 618 28.10 -29.95 -9.90
C THR A 618 29.36 -29.73 -10.74
N VAL A 619 30.35 -29.03 -10.21
CA VAL A 619 31.56 -28.64 -10.93
C VAL A 619 32.52 -29.84 -11.05
N ASP A 620 32.64 -30.65 -10.01
CA ASP A 620 33.50 -31.83 -9.94
C ASP A 620 32.76 -33.13 -10.28
N SER A 621 33.49 -34.21 -10.54
CA SER A 621 32.92 -35.50 -10.96
C SER A 621 32.35 -36.34 -9.83
N LYS A 622 32.46 -35.88 -8.60
CA LYS A 622 31.90 -36.54 -7.40
C LYS A 622 30.87 -35.64 -6.76
N ASN A 623 29.70 -36.12 -6.56
CA ASN A 623 28.67 -35.47 -5.78
C ASN A 623 27.84 -36.50 -5.06
N SER A 624 27.40 -36.10 -3.91
CA SER A 624 26.54 -36.89 -3.05
C SER A 624 25.08 -36.74 -3.48
N ILE A 625 24.31 -37.80 -3.37
CA ILE A 625 22.92 -37.85 -3.86
C ILE A 625 22.01 -36.79 -3.18
N GLN A 626 22.32 -36.41 -1.94
CA GLN A 626 21.57 -35.38 -1.21
C GLN A 626 21.70 -33.98 -1.83
N ASP A 627 22.71 -33.76 -2.68
CA ASP A 627 22.99 -32.46 -3.35
C ASP A 627 22.50 -32.45 -4.80
N TYR A 628 21.69 -33.44 -5.21
CA TYR A 628 21.12 -33.50 -6.54
C TYR A 628 20.08 -32.42 -6.76
N PHE A 629 20.05 -31.89 -7.98
CA PHE A 629 19.01 -31.01 -8.45
C PHE A 629 17.84 -31.82 -8.97
N SER A 630 16.62 -31.31 -8.80
CA SER A 630 15.43 -32.02 -9.28
C SER A 630 14.57 -31.15 -10.20
N LEU A 631 13.91 -31.76 -11.18
CA LEU A 631 12.90 -31.18 -12.05
C LEU A 631 11.65 -32.05 -12.06
N GLY A 632 10.51 -31.46 -12.36
CA GLY A 632 9.18 -32.06 -12.40
C GLY A 632 8.19 -31.28 -11.53
N GLY A 633 6.93 -31.18 -11.96
CA GLY A 633 5.86 -30.44 -11.34
C GLY A 633 5.46 -29.18 -12.06
N PHE A 634 4.47 -28.49 -11.55
CA PHE A 634 3.88 -27.29 -12.17
C PHE A 634 4.92 -26.21 -12.47
N LEU A 635 5.00 -25.75 -13.73
CA LEU A 635 5.95 -24.79 -14.28
C LEU A 635 7.44 -25.20 -14.16
N ARG A 636 7.69 -26.50 -13.92
CA ARG A 636 9.01 -27.12 -13.84
C ARG A 636 9.04 -28.47 -14.59
N LEU A 637 8.55 -28.51 -15.82
CA LEU A 637 8.16 -29.66 -16.64
C LEU A 637 6.81 -30.23 -16.17
N SER A 638 5.76 -29.47 -16.43
CA SER A 638 4.40 -29.66 -15.87
C SER A 638 3.73 -30.99 -16.27
N GLY A 639 4.26 -31.76 -17.21
CA GLY A 639 3.78 -33.12 -17.56
C GLY A 639 4.43 -34.21 -16.74
N LEU A 640 5.33 -33.86 -15.78
CA LEU A 640 6.04 -34.80 -14.91
C LEU A 640 5.60 -34.62 -13.46
N ASP A 641 5.73 -35.67 -12.66
CA ASP A 641 5.49 -35.62 -11.22
C ASP A 641 6.51 -34.70 -10.51
N ARG A 642 6.15 -34.22 -9.32
CA ARG A 642 7.02 -33.37 -8.53
C ARG A 642 8.37 -34.05 -8.24
N GLY A 643 9.47 -33.44 -8.74
CA GLY A 643 10.82 -33.95 -8.53
C GLY A 643 11.06 -35.33 -9.17
N GLU A 644 10.34 -35.67 -10.24
CA GLU A 644 10.47 -36.93 -10.94
C GLU A 644 11.90 -37.17 -11.44
N PHE A 645 12.57 -36.13 -11.94
CA PHE A 645 13.97 -36.24 -12.35
C PHE A 645 14.89 -35.63 -11.30
N SER A 646 15.99 -36.31 -10.99
CA SER A 646 17.02 -35.82 -10.09
C SER A 646 18.43 -36.20 -10.55
N GLY A 647 19.40 -35.31 -10.37
CA GLY A 647 20.79 -35.55 -10.74
C GLY A 647 21.71 -34.35 -10.54
N PRO A 648 23.00 -34.52 -10.83
CA PRO A 648 24.03 -33.52 -10.61
C PRO A 648 23.99 -32.32 -11.57
N HIS A 649 23.27 -32.42 -12.68
CA HIS A 649 23.18 -31.37 -13.69
C HIS A 649 21.73 -31.22 -14.12
N ALA A 650 21.19 -30.00 -14.08
CA ALA A 650 19.83 -29.69 -14.49
C ALA A 650 19.79 -28.41 -15.32
N ALA A 651 18.90 -28.35 -16.28
CA ALA A 651 18.58 -27.14 -17.01
C ALA A 651 17.09 -27.07 -17.32
N LEU A 652 16.52 -25.88 -17.22
CA LEU A 652 15.13 -25.58 -17.50
C LEU A 652 15.02 -24.26 -18.25
N ALA A 653 14.24 -24.23 -19.33
CA ALA A 653 13.79 -23.03 -19.99
C ALA A 653 12.26 -23.02 -20.02
N LYS A 654 11.63 -21.90 -19.69
CA LYS A 654 10.18 -21.76 -19.70
C LYS A 654 9.76 -20.43 -20.32
N LEU A 655 8.66 -20.47 -21.06
CA LEU A 655 7.93 -19.32 -21.55
C LEU A 655 6.50 -19.43 -21.03
N ILE A 656 6.07 -18.42 -20.27
CA ILE A 656 4.73 -18.35 -19.69
C ILE A 656 4.04 -17.13 -20.28
N TYR A 657 2.82 -17.33 -20.75
CA TYR A 657 1.90 -16.24 -21.10
C TYR A 657 0.69 -16.30 -20.18
N TYR A 658 0.30 -15.16 -19.64
CA TYR A 658 -0.95 -15.05 -18.91
C TYR A 658 -1.63 -13.71 -19.14
N ARG A 659 -2.94 -13.72 -18.96
CA ARG A 659 -3.80 -12.55 -19.15
C ARG A 659 -4.70 -12.38 -17.94
N ARG A 660 -4.75 -11.17 -17.42
CA ARG A 660 -5.75 -10.78 -16.44
C ARG A 660 -7.13 -10.77 -17.10
N VAL A 661 -8.10 -11.53 -16.56
CA VAL A 661 -9.47 -11.63 -17.02
C VAL A 661 -10.40 -10.95 -16.05
N GLY A 662 -11.54 -10.47 -16.54
CA GLY A 662 -12.47 -9.67 -15.74
C GLY A 662 -12.07 -8.19 -15.70
N GLU A 663 -13.00 -7.38 -15.22
CA GLU A 663 -12.78 -6.00 -14.85
C GLU A 663 -12.73 -5.95 -13.32
N SER A 664 -11.79 -5.20 -12.78
CA SER A 664 -11.76 -4.91 -11.36
C SER A 664 -13.01 -4.12 -11.03
N ALA A 665 -13.81 -4.60 -10.10
CA ALA A 665 -14.96 -3.86 -9.59
C ALA A 665 -14.52 -2.64 -8.74
N GLY A 666 -13.20 -2.49 -8.52
CA GLY A 666 -12.63 -1.39 -7.75
C GLY A 666 -12.88 -1.49 -6.25
N GLY A 667 -13.28 -2.65 -5.77
CA GLY A 667 -13.46 -2.92 -4.34
C GLY A 667 -12.20 -3.42 -3.67
N LEU A 668 -12.04 -3.13 -2.37
CA LEU A 668 -10.92 -3.61 -1.52
C LEU A 668 -10.82 -5.16 -1.45
N LEU A 669 -11.86 -5.88 -1.82
CA LEU A 669 -11.92 -7.35 -1.81
C LEU A 669 -11.87 -7.96 -3.22
N ASP A 670 -11.45 -7.20 -4.22
CA ASP A 670 -11.37 -7.70 -5.59
C ASP A 670 -10.26 -8.74 -5.72
N VAL A 671 -10.60 -9.90 -6.30
CA VAL A 671 -9.66 -11.02 -6.52
C VAL A 671 -9.27 -11.03 -7.99
N PRO A 672 -8.07 -10.55 -8.36
CA PRO A 672 -7.59 -10.63 -9.74
C PRO A 672 -7.53 -12.08 -10.23
N ILE A 673 -8.08 -12.31 -11.41
CA ILE A 673 -8.10 -13.64 -12.06
C ILE A 673 -7.20 -13.59 -13.30
N TYR A 674 -6.36 -14.59 -13.43
CA TYR A 674 -5.43 -14.76 -14.55
C TYR A 674 -5.71 -16.08 -15.23
N VAL A 675 -5.62 -16.11 -16.56
CA VAL A 675 -5.58 -17.35 -17.33
C VAL A 675 -4.29 -17.38 -18.14
N GLY A 676 -3.64 -18.52 -18.19
CA GLY A 676 -2.33 -18.61 -18.81
C GLY A 676 -1.99 -19.98 -19.37
N VAL A 677 -0.88 -19.99 -20.12
CA VAL A 677 -0.28 -21.17 -20.71
C VAL A 677 1.24 -21.12 -20.53
N SER A 678 1.88 -22.28 -20.42
CA SER A 678 3.34 -22.40 -20.44
C SER A 678 3.82 -23.30 -21.57
N ALA A 679 5.06 -23.05 -21.99
CA ALA A 679 5.89 -23.96 -22.74
C ALA A 679 7.20 -24.13 -22.01
N GLU A 680 7.60 -25.36 -21.73
CA GLU A 680 8.70 -25.70 -20.85
C GLU A 680 9.61 -26.72 -21.55
N ALA A 681 10.92 -26.52 -21.45
CA ALA A 681 11.93 -27.45 -21.99
C ALA A 681 13.06 -27.61 -20.98
N GLY A 682 13.38 -28.84 -20.61
CA GLY A 682 14.42 -29.10 -19.63
C GLY A 682 14.78 -30.56 -19.49
N ASN A 683 15.82 -30.83 -18.74
CA ASN A 683 16.23 -32.17 -18.35
C ASN A 683 17.16 -32.15 -17.16
N VAL A 684 17.37 -33.33 -16.60
CA VAL A 684 18.39 -33.61 -15.58
C VAL A 684 19.34 -34.69 -16.12
N TRP A 685 20.63 -34.45 -16.03
CA TRP A 685 21.67 -35.36 -16.56
C TRP A 685 22.56 -35.90 -15.43
N GLN A 686 22.98 -37.15 -15.57
CA GLN A 686 23.88 -37.83 -14.63
C GLN A 686 25.37 -37.51 -14.93
N SER A 687 25.69 -37.09 -16.15
CA SER A 687 27.04 -36.72 -16.53
C SER A 687 27.04 -35.44 -17.37
N ARG A 688 28.05 -34.61 -17.16
CA ARG A 688 28.25 -33.37 -17.95
C ARG A 688 28.38 -33.62 -19.47
N SER A 689 28.92 -34.79 -19.85
CA SER A 689 29.00 -35.18 -21.25
C SER A 689 27.67 -35.41 -21.92
N ASP A 690 26.65 -35.69 -21.16
CA ASP A 690 25.32 -36.06 -21.63
C ASP A 690 24.42 -34.82 -21.82
N ILE A 691 24.87 -33.64 -21.37
CA ILE A 691 24.14 -32.39 -21.49
C ILE A 691 23.95 -32.08 -23.01
N SER A 692 22.70 -32.15 -23.44
CA SER A 692 22.32 -31.92 -24.82
C SER A 692 20.91 -31.32 -24.90
N PHE A 693 20.72 -30.38 -25.81
CA PHE A 693 19.38 -29.89 -26.14
C PHE A 693 18.49 -30.94 -26.79
N ALA A 694 19.08 -31.95 -27.42
CA ALA A 694 18.34 -33.03 -28.08
C ALA A 694 17.70 -34.00 -27.08
N SER A 695 18.16 -34.03 -25.84
CA SER A 695 17.60 -34.84 -24.76
C SER A 695 16.64 -34.04 -23.85
N ALA A 696 16.33 -32.78 -24.16
CA ALA A 696 15.41 -31.99 -23.37
C ALA A 696 13.97 -32.48 -23.55
N HIS A 697 13.27 -32.69 -22.44
CA HIS A 697 11.84 -33.00 -22.44
C HIS A 697 11.04 -31.71 -22.67
N ILE A 698 10.03 -31.80 -23.55
CA ILE A 698 9.14 -30.69 -23.86
C ILE A 698 7.81 -30.87 -23.11
N ASN A 699 7.46 -29.92 -22.31
CA ASN A 699 6.23 -29.91 -21.54
C ASN A 699 5.51 -28.57 -21.70
N GLY A 700 4.29 -28.50 -21.18
CA GLY A 700 3.53 -27.28 -21.15
C GLY A 700 2.34 -27.38 -20.21
N SER A 701 1.73 -26.28 -19.89
CA SER A 701 0.54 -26.25 -19.06
C SER A 701 -0.48 -25.22 -19.52
N ILE A 702 -1.71 -25.41 -19.08
CA ILE A 702 -2.77 -24.40 -19.07
C ILE A 702 -3.17 -24.18 -17.63
N PHE A 703 -3.44 -22.94 -17.23
CA PHE A 703 -3.78 -22.65 -15.83
C PHE A 703 -4.74 -21.47 -15.69
N ALA A 704 -5.49 -21.49 -14.58
CA ALA A 704 -6.17 -20.34 -14.01
C ALA A 704 -5.48 -20.00 -12.69
N GLY A 705 -5.16 -18.72 -12.49
CA GLY A 705 -4.56 -18.18 -11.27
C GLY A 705 -5.48 -17.16 -10.62
N PHE A 706 -5.57 -17.18 -9.31
CA PHE A 706 -6.38 -16.28 -8.49
C PHE A 706 -5.45 -15.65 -7.46
N ASP A 707 -5.41 -14.32 -7.44
CA ASP A 707 -4.63 -13.57 -6.47
C ASP A 707 -5.52 -13.21 -5.28
N THR A 708 -5.45 -14.02 -4.22
CA THR A 708 -6.37 -13.91 -3.09
C THR A 708 -5.66 -13.32 -1.86
N LEU A 709 -6.42 -12.74 -0.92
CA LEU A 709 -5.91 -12.18 0.34
C LEU A 709 -5.11 -13.19 1.20
N ILE A 710 -5.35 -14.47 1.00
CA ILE A 710 -4.65 -15.56 1.71
C ILE A 710 -3.53 -16.19 0.88
N GLY A 711 -3.20 -15.58 -0.26
CA GLY A 711 -2.16 -16.01 -1.18
C GLY A 711 -2.70 -16.52 -2.52
N PRO A 712 -1.82 -16.75 -3.50
CA PRO A 712 -2.20 -17.16 -4.84
C PRO A 712 -2.73 -18.60 -4.87
N VAL A 713 -3.74 -18.82 -5.72
CA VAL A 713 -4.32 -20.14 -5.99
C VAL A 713 -4.19 -20.44 -7.47
N TYR A 714 -3.75 -21.65 -7.83
CA TYR A 714 -3.65 -22.09 -9.22
C TYR A 714 -4.43 -23.40 -9.43
N LEU A 715 -5.19 -23.43 -10.51
CA LEU A 715 -5.76 -24.64 -11.08
C LEU A 715 -5.09 -24.84 -12.43
N ALA A 716 -4.41 -25.98 -12.62
CA ALA A 716 -3.65 -26.21 -13.84
C ALA A 716 -3.77 -27.64 -14.36
N ALA A 717 -3.54 -27.78 -15.65
CA ALA A 717 -3.29 -29.06 -16.30
C ALA A 717 -1.95 -28.96 -17.05
N GLY A 718 -1.04 -29.87 -16.70
CA GLY A 718 0.25 -30.03 -17.34
C GLY A 718 0.23 -31.16 -18.36
N PHE A 719 1.00 -31.02 -19.44
CA PHE A 719 1.10 -31.97 -20.53
C PHE A 719 2.56 -32.22 -20.84
N GLY A 720 2.92 -33.50 -21.06
CA GLY A 720 4.27 -33.91 -21.39
C GLY A 720 4.32 -34.87 -22.57
N GLU A 721 5.51 -35.26 -22.92
CA GLU A 721 5.78 -36.25 -23.99
C GLU A 721 5.12 -37.61 -23.67
N GLY A 722 4.76 -38.35 -24.70
CA GLY A 722 4.13 -39.68 -24.53
C GLY A 722 2.66 -39.64 -24.10
N GLY A 723 2.01 -38.46 -24.08
CA GLY A 723 0.61 -38.31 -23.69
C GLY A 723 0.43 -38.21 -22.18
N ARG A 724 1.48 -37.94 -21.42
CA ARG A 724 1.40 -37.66 -19.99
C ARG A 724 0.58 -36.42 -19.72
N ALA A 725 -0.24 -36.43 -18.69
CA ALA A 725 -1.05 -35.28 -18.25
C ALA A 725 -1.17 -35.31 -16.73
N ASN A 726 -0.81 -34.22 -16.06
CA ASN A 726 -0.95 -34.03 -14.64
C ASN A 726 -1.89 -32.86 -14.36
N TYR A 727 -2.66 -32.97 -13.29
CA TYR A 727 -3.58 -31.91 -12.86
C TYR A 727 -3.10 -31.35 -11.54
N TYR A 728 -3.18 -30.02 -11.37
CA TYR A 728 -2.67 -29.35 -10.20
C TYR A 728 -3.73 -28.47 -9.56
N LEU A 729 -3.91 -28.64 -8.27
CA LEU A 729 -4.41 -27.60 -7.39
C LEU A 729 -3.23 -27.10 -6.55
N PHE A 730 -2.88 -25.84 -6.73
CA PHE A 730 -1.79 -25.23 -6.00
C PHE A 730 -2.31 -24.05 -5.20
N PHE A 731 -1.99 -24.00 -3.91
CA PHE A 731 -2.26 -22.87 -3.04
C PHE A 731 -0.93 -22.39 -2.45
N GLY A 732 -0.67 -21.09 -2.50
CA GLY A 732 0.61 -20.50 -2.14
C GLY A 732 1.53 -20.27 -3.36
N SER A 733 2.76 -19.83 -3.11
CA SER A 733 3.73 -19.61 -4.19
C SER A 733 4.18 -20.93 -4.81
N PRO A 734 4.13 -21.09 -6.15
CA PRO A 734 4.65 -22.29 -6.81
C PRO A 734 6.10 -22.55 -6.45
N PRO A 735 6.55 -23.82 -6.38
CA PRO A 735 7.96 -24.16 -6.17
C PRO A 735 8.81 -23.51 -7.26
N ARG A 736 9.89 -22.90 -6.86
CA ARG A 736 10.85 -22.22 -7.74
C ARG A 736 11.98 -23.11 -8.11
#